data_39c71b0cb5bc5c827b12cd2dd339110b
#
_entry.id   39c71b0cb5bc5c827b12cd2dd339110b
#
_cell.length_a   1.000
_cell.length_b   1.000
_cell.length_c   1.000
_cell.angle_alpha   90.00
_cell.angle_beta   90.00
_cell.angle_gamma   90.00
#
_symmetry.space_group_name_H-M   'P 1'
#
loop_
_entity.id
_entity.type
_entity.pdbx_description
1 polymer ?
#
loop_
_entity_poly.entity_id
_entity_poly.type
_entity_poly.pdbx_seq_one_letter_code
_entity_poly.pdbx_strand_id
1 'polypeptide(L)'
;MALFVFWREGAAAGRPAGQLHALLDGAAHIAPDRVTRGEAGGPAWRWHFVAYATRTHFYTPEAQVWQAPGQGACVIHGLIWRMRGTVPELLDAAAVAALLDRPGAMLPGDVMGEYAVVRLLPDGSLVAFSDRPGLHQLFHAADGAPVVANRASLAATVLDDAAPDPAGQRWLAAIGYRVGTATAYRAVRQLAQERVLRFAAEGMAIDAMADPIVRLDRPRGFHPALDPLLDEGIAQAQAAIRLGIPADGPVDLPITGGKDSRVVLALCLAAGLRDRLRLFTRGYAGHPDVVAGAGIAAALGLPHRREAPHGSDDAAVWSGRRFFDTVAAQAWQSDHMVGGWDLILGTRIAADTLISGHMGEVLKAYSKKPLPEGPLDPVAMVRLQAPFDPMGLLHPEARAAIEGELAVQMDEARAQGAREGDLPDLFYYRNRLPNWLGAIRAIKSFERQPVVPLGAPALLRLAFQLTPEERKHELLHWLIISRCAPVLLAQPFAFQSWDPALGPDAPYVAPVLPAAGAPPAFGNWQYSLNSNASIRAALAAEVAAHGDLALWRSINREALVDRLHHRRLDYFDGISMLGLMIAIVQERGLGRPVKIGAAESDGVPSVTLAPHDPPRLIGHLDGVEGAAKAVGFGGWAYAPDWPAAQVALEARVRGQSLGVGVAGNDRPDLVPHGVGDGRHGFSFAIPRSDLIDAARGAGEVEVVISPFDGAGELARVKVVP
;
A
#
# COMPACT_ATOMS: atom_id res chain seq x y z
N MET A 1 -1.98 11.66 15.79
CA MET A 1 -1.28 11.85 14.49
C MET A 1 -1.38 13.31 14.06
N ALA A 2 -0.38 13.87 13.38
CA ALA A 2 -0.41 15.26 12.89
C ALA A 2 -0.18 15.30 11.38
N LEU A 3 -1.02 16.05 10.67
CA LEU A 3 -0.78 16.46 9.29
C LEU A 3 -0.22 17.87 9.33
N PHE A 4 0.81 18.16 8.58
CA PHE A 4 1.46 19.49 8.63
C PHE A 4 2.16 19.87 7.33
N VAL A 5 2.32 21.17 7.15
CA VAL A 5 3.18 21.78 6.13
C VAL A 5 3.84 23.05 6.69
N PHE A 6 5.13 23.20 6.44
CA PHE A 6 5.96 24.36 6.75
C PHE A 6 6.47 25.00 5.47
N TRP A 7 6.50 26.34 5.40
CA TRP A 7 7.07 27.07 4.27
C TRP A 7 7.57 28.45 4.70
N ARG A 8 8.52 29.02 3.96
CA ARG A 8 8.92 30.45 4.12
C ARG A 8 8.02 31.36 3.32
N GLU A 9 7.82 32.59 3.81
CA GLU A 9 7.13 33.62 3.04
C GLU A 9 7.84 33.85 1.70
N GLY A 10 7.05 34.00 0.63
CA GLY A 10 7.54 34.08 -0.75
C GLY A 10 7.61 32.74 -1.50
N ALA A 11 7.57 31.60 -0.79
CA ALA A 11 7.52 30.28 -1.44
C ALA A 11 6.08 29.78 -1.72
N ALA A 12 5.06 30.44 -1.16
CA ALA A 12 3.68 29.97 -1.23
C ALA A 12 2.83 30.84 -2.15
N ALA A 13 2.24 30.21 -3.17
CA ALA A 13 1.14 30.76 -3.96
C ALA A 13 -0.21 30.13 -3.57
N GLY A 14 -0.20 28.90 -3.03
CA GLY A 14 -1.39 28.10 -2.72
C GLY A 14 -1.91 28.27 -1.28
N ARG A 15 -3.07 27.64 -1.01
CA ARG A 15 -3.78 27.71 0.29
C ARG A 15 -3.83 26.33 0.98
N PRO A 16 -2.80 25.94 1.73
CA PRO A 16 -2.71 24.58 2.33
C PRO A 16 -3.74 24.31 3.43
N ALA A 17 -4.29 25.34 4.10
CA ALA A 17 -5.26 25.14 5.17
C ALA A 17 -6.52 24.41 4.71
N GLY A 18 -7.06 24.77 3.55
CA GLY A 18 -8.21 24.07 2.96
C GLY A 18 -7.92 22.60 2.65
N GLN A 19 -6.73 22.31 2.17
CA GLN A 19 -6.27 20.95 1.89
C GLN A 19 -6.12 20.10 3.16
N LEU A 20 -5.55 20.67 4.23
CA LEU A 20 -5.43 19.99 5.53
C LEU A 20 -6.79 19.61 6.11
N HIS A 21 -7.76 20.51 6.05
CA HIS A 21 -9.13 20.24 6.49
C HIS A 21 -9.77 19.16 5.64
N ALA A 22 -9.62 19.25 4.32
CA ALA A 22 -10.15 18.27 3.40
C ALA A 22 -9.56 16.87 3.60
N LEU A 23 -8.26 16.75 3.91
CA LEU A 23 -7.63 15.47 4.25
C LEU A 23 -8.25 14.84 5.50
N LEU A 24 -8.51 15.62 6.54
CA LEU A 24 -9.14 15.11 7.75
C LEU A 24 -10.63 14.79 7.52
N ASP A 25 -11.34 15.64 6.79
CA ASP A 25 -12.75 15.42 6.49
C ASP A 25 -12.95 14.20 5.58
N GLY A 26 -12.02 13.91 4.66
CA GLY A 26 -12.00 12.67 3.86
C GLY A 26 -11.76 11.42 4.70
N ALA A 27 -11.18 11.57 5.88
CA ALA A 27 -10.98 10.51 6.87
C ALA A 27 -12.09 10.47 7.94
N ALA A 28 -13.20 11.16 7.73
CA ALA A 28 -14.26 11.36 8.74
C ALA A 28 -14.98 10.06 9.17
N HIS A 29 -14.87 8.97 8.39
CA HIS A 29 -15.34 7.64 8.82
C HIS A 29 -14.63 7.13 10.08
N ILE A 30 -13.53 7.76 10.45
CA ILE A 30 -12.70 7.42 11.60
C ILE A 30 -13.16 8.17 12.85
N ALA A 31 -13.88 9.29 12.69
CA ALA A 31 -14.35 10.16 13.75
C ALA A 31 -13.29 10.35 14.84
N PRO A 32 -12.26 11.20 14.64
CA PRO A 32 -11.27 11.42 15.68
C PRO A 32 -11.95 11.94 16.94
N ASP A 33 -11.61 11.35 18.09
CA ASP A 33 -12.19 11.76 19.37
C ASP A 33 -11.77 13.18 19.75
N ARG A 34 -10.57 13.60 19.30
CA ARG A 34 -9.99 14.91 19.59
C ARG A 34 -9.22 15.44 18.39
N VAL A 35 -9.39 16.72 18.09
CA VAL A 35 -8.71 17.42 16.99
C VAL A 35 -8.24 18.78 17.48
N THR A 36 -6.97 19.11 17.23
CA THR A 36 -6.40 20.45 17.41
C THR A 36 -5.88 20.94 16.06
N ARG A 37 -6.25 22.15 15.70
CA ARG A 37 -5.84 22.82 14.47
C ARG A 37 -5.08 24.07 14.82
N GLY A 38 -4.06 24.39 14.04
CA GLY A 38 -3.30 25.61 14.26
C GLY A 38 -2.66 26.11 13.00
N GLU A 39 -2.47 27.41 13.04
CA GLU A 39 -1.71 28.16 12.08
C GLU A 39 -0.76 29.05 12.89
N ALA A 40 0.51 29.02 12.56
CA ALA A 40 1.49 29.88 13.22
C ALA A 40 2.46 30.46 12.21
N GLY A 41 2.94 31.64 12.49
CA GLY A 41 3.94 32.34 11.71
C GLY A 41 5.00 32.89 12.63
N GLY A 42 6.24 32.87 12.18
CA GLY A 42 7.37 33.61 12.72
C GLY A 42 7.97 34.49 11.61
N PRO A 43 9.00 35.27 11.89
CA PRO A 43 9.55 36.22 10.92
C PRO A 43 10.08 35.58 9.63
N ALA A 44 10.26 34.26 9.59
CA ALA A 44 10.79 33.55 8.42
C ALA A 44 9.94 32.40 7.95
N TRP A 45 9.15 31.76 8.82
CA TRP A 45 8.38 30.54 8.50
C TRP A 45 6.90 30.71 8.85
N ARG A 46 6.05 30.17 7.96
CA ARG A 46 4.65 29.88 8.23
C ARG A 46 4.46 28.37 8.28
N TRP A 47 3.50 27.91 9.04
CA TRP A 47 3.14 26.50 9.09
C TRP A 47 1.68 26.31 9.50
N HIS A 48 1.08 25.29 8.90
CA HIS A 48 -0.26 24.86 9.25
C HIS A 48 -0.22 23.40 9.69
N PHE A 49 -1.06 23.06 10.64
CA PHE A 49 -1.18 21.68 11.11
C PHE A 49 -2.61 21.33 11.50
N VAL A 50 -2.89 20.02 11.44
CA VAL A 50 -4.04 19.39 12.07
C VAL A 50 -3.53 18.19 12.85
N ALA A 51 -3.54 18.29 14.17
CA ALA A 51 -3.24 17.19 15.06
C ALA A 51 -4.54 16.54 15.52
N TYR A 52 -4.60 15.21 15.49
CA TYR A 52 -5.80 14.47 15.86
C TYR A 52 -5.44 13.19 16.63
N ALA A 53 -6.38 12.68 17.39
CA ALA A 53 -6.28 11.42 18.10
C ALA A 53 -7.61 10.66 18.03
N THR A 54 -7.53 9.36 17.86
CA THR A 54 -8.59 8.41 18.17
C THR A 54 -8.23 7.69 19.47
N ARG A 55 -9.16 6.92 20.03
CA ARG A 55 -8.90 6.11 21.25
C ARG A 55 -7.70 5.15 21.12
N THR A 56 -7.25 4.87 19.90
CA THR A 56 -6.15 3.95 19.61
C THR A 56 -4.81 4.64 19.34
N HIS A 57 -4.75 5.97 19.40
CA HIS A 57 -3.52 6.73 19.26
C HIS A 57 -2.84 6.95 20.62
N PHE A 58 -1.51 6.91 20.63
CA PHE A 58 -0.70 7.03 21.85
C PHE A 58 -0.62 8.46 22.38
N TYR A 59 -0.78 9.45 21.49
CA TYR A 59 -0.67 10.86 21.85
C TYR A 59 -2.02 11.56 21.77
N THR A 60 -2.22 12.50 22.69
CA THR A 60 -3.23 13.56 22.48
C THR A 60 -2.77 14.49 21.36
N PRO A 61 -3.68 15.25 20.72
CA PRO A 61 -3.27 16.21 19.70
C PRO A 61 -2.23 17.21 20.21
N GLU A 62 -2.36 17.68 21.45
CA GLU A 62 -1.48 18.66 22.08
C GLU A 62 -0.06 18.12 22.31
N ALA A 63 0.09 16.83 22.58
CA ALA A 63 1.39 16.19 22.75
C ALA A 63 2.20 16.07 21.45
N GLN A 64 1.55 16.25 20.30
CA GLN A 64 2.17 16.12 18.98
C GLN A 64 2.74 17.44 18.45
N VAL A 65 2.36 18.54 19.05
CA VAL A 65 2.74 19.87 18.60
C VAL A 65 3.23 20.68 19.79
N TRP A 66 4.43 21.21 19.71
CA TRP A 66 5.00 22.11 20.70
C TRP A 66 5.41 23.41 20.02
N GLN A 67 5.07 24.53 20.66
CA GLN A 67 5.49 25.87 20.25
C GLN A 67 5.67 26.74 21.49
N ALA A 68 6.75 27.52 21.52
CA ALA A 68 6.98 28.53 22.56
C ALA A 68 7.54 29.82 21.97
N PRO A 69 7.10 30.99 22.47
CA PRO A 69 7.59 32.26 21.99
C PRO A 69 9.12 32.37 22.09
N GLY A 70 9.77 32.74 21.00
CA GLY A 70 11.22 32.85 20.92
C GLY A 70 12.00 31.52 20.97
N GLN A 71 11.34 30.38 21.10
CA GLN A 71 11.99 29.08 21.15
C GLN A 71 11.69 28.18 19.92
N GLY A 72 10.84 28.68 19.01
CA GLY A 72 10.46 27.96 17.78
C GLY A 72 9.32 26.97 17.96
N ALA A 73 9.30 25.93 17.13
CA ALA A 73 8.23 24.93 17.12
C ALA A 73 8.76 23.52 16.84
N CYS A 74 8.05 22.50 17.31
CA CYS A 74 8.30 21.11 17.01
C CYS A 74 6.97 20.39 16.71
N VAL A 75 6.94 19.62 15.62
CA VAL A 75 5.81 18.75 15.27
C VAL A 75 6.32 17.34 15.10
N ILE A 76 5.62 16.40 15.71
CA ILE A 76 5.85 14.97 15.55
C ILE A 76 4.64 14.30 14.91
N HIS A 77 4.90 13.37 14.01
CA HIS A 77 3.91 12.47 13.41
C HIS A 77 4.36 11.04 13.65
N GLY A 78 3.52 10.21 14.24
CA GLY A 78 3.89 8.84 14.57
C GLY A 78 4.19 8.61 16.05
N LEU A 79 5.06 7.66 16.37
CA LEU A 79 5.39 7.19 17.70
C LEU A 79 6.89 7.34 17.97
N ILE A 80 7.27 8.14 18.95
CA ILE A 80 8.67 8.32 19.37
C ILE A 80 8.81 7.91 20.84
N TRP A 81 9.83 7.15 21.13
CA TRP A 81 10.09 6.67 22.48
C TRP A 81 11.58 6.37 22.69
N ARG A 82 11.99 6.24 23.95
CA ARG A 82 13.33 5.79 24.31
C ARG A 82 13.29 4.79 25.44
N MET A 83 14.37 4.03 25.60
CA MET A 83 14.53 3.15 26.76
C MET A 83 15.13 3.92 27.95
N ARG A 84 14.48 3.85 29.09
CA ARG A 84 15.10 4.18 30.41
C ARG A 84 15.34 2.88 31.18
N GLY A 85 16.54 2.34 31.05
CA GLY A 85 16.80 0.98 31.53
C GLY A 85 15.98 -0.03 30.72
N THR A 86 15.04 -0.72 31.36
CA THR A 86 14.14 -1.70 30.73
C THR A 86 12.75 -1.14 30.41
N VAL A 87 12.47 0.11 30.78
CA VAL A 87 11.14 0.72 30.64
C VAL A 87 11.14 1.66 29.43
N PRO A 88 10.21 1.47 28.48
CA PRO A 88 10.05 2.41 27.39
C PRO A 88 9.30 3.67 27.87
N GLU A 89 9.78 4.83 27.46
CA GLU A 89 9.21 6.15 27.75
C GLU A 89 8.82 6.85 26.47
N LEU A 90 7.55 7.26 26.35
CA LEU A 90 7.07 8.06 25.24
C LEU A 90 7.66 9.47 25.29
N LEU A 91 8.06 10.00 24.13
CA LEU A 91 8.53 11.38 23.97
C LEU A 91 7.49 12.18 23.21
N ASP A 92 6.96 13.22 23.84
CA ASP A 92 6.09 14.19 23.16
C ASP A 92 6.90 15.24 22.36
N ALA A 93 6.20 16.13 21.67
CA ALA A 93 6.85 17.16 20.86
C ALA A 93 7.71 18.13 21.68
N ALA A 94 7.38 18.37 22.96
CA ALA A 94 8.18 19.21 23.85
C ALA A 94 9.50 18.52 24.25
N ALA A 95 9.45 17.24 24.59
CA ALA A 95 10.63 16.43 24.88
C ALA A 95 11.55 16.31 23.67
N VAL A 96 10.98 16.08 22.48
CA VAL A 96 11.72 16.05 21.21
C VAL A 96 12.35 17.42 20.90
N ALA A 97 11.62 18.52 21.11
CA ALA A 97 12.16 19.86 20.93
C ALA A 97 13.35 20.15 21.83
N ALA A 98 13.32 19.66 23.08
CA ALA A 98 14.43 19.81 24.01
C ALA A 98 15.68 18.99 23.62
N LEU A 99 15.50 17.84 22.96
CA LEU A 99 16.60 17.04 22.41
C LEU A 99 17.21 17.67 21.15
N LEU A 100 16.44 18.48 20.44
CA LEU A 100 16.82 19.16 19.20
C LEU A 100 16.96 20.68 19.45
N ASP A 101 17.71 21.08 20.47
CA ASP A 101 17.77 22.44 21.01
C ASP A 101 18.65 23.42 20.22
N ARG A 102 19.51 22.92 19.30
CA ARG A 102 20.47 23.69 18.53
C ARG A 102 20.64 23.18 17.09
N PRO A 103 21.13 24.02 16.16
CA PRO A 103 21.50 23.59 14.82
C PRO A 103 22.48 22.38 14.87
N GLY A 104 22.19 21.39 14.06
CA GLY A 104 23.02 20.16 14.02
C GLY A 104 22.69 19.10 15.07
N ALA A 105 21.87 19.40 16.07
CA ALA A 105 21.40 18.38 17.00
C ALA A 105 20.61 17.29 16.26
N MET A 106 20.77 16.05 16.72
CA MET A 106 20.02 14.87 16.26
C MET A 106 19.48 14.13 17.47
N LEU A 107 18.45 13.33 17.25
CA LEU A 107 17.96 12.47 18.32
C LEU A 107 19.06 11.47 18.74
N PRO A 108 19.24 11.25 20.05
CA PRO A 108 20.16 10.24 20.56
C PRO A 108 19.90 8.86 20.00
N GLY A 109 20.90 8.00 19.98
CA GLY A 109 20.79 6.65 19.41
C GLY A 109 19.85 5.70 20.15
N ASP A 110 19.48 6.04 21.41
CA ASP A 110 18.51 5.34 22.24
C ASP A 110 17.05 5.78 21.96
N VAL A 111 16.85 6.80 21.12
CA VAL A 111 15.52 7.22 20.67
C VAL A 111 15.09 6.40 19.46
N MET A 112 13.95 5.78 19.59
CA MET A 112 13.38 4.82 18.63
C MET A 112 11.95 5.16 18.29
N GLY A 113 11.37 4.40 17.38
CA GLY A 113 9.96 4.51 17.00
C GLY A 113 9.77 4.59 15.49
N GLU A 114 8.55 4.95 15.12
CA GLU A 114 8.09 5.13 13.76
C GLU A 114 7.52 6.55 13.68
N TYR A 115 8.25 7.47 13.07
CA TYR A 115 7.95 8.89 13.19
C TYR A 115 8.49 9.74 12.05
N ALA A 116 7.88 10.92 11.90
CA ALA A 116 8.47 12.08 11.23
C ALA A 116 8.52 13.25 12.22
N VAL A 117 9.60 14.03 12.16
CA VAL A 117 9.84 15.21 13.00
C VAL A 117 10.17 16.41 12.15
N VAL A 118 9.58 17.54 12.48
CA VAL A 118 10.02 18.86 12.01
C VAL A 118 10.28 19.75 13.21
N ARG A 119 11.46 20.32 13.30
CA ARG A 119 11.89 21.26 14.34
C ARG A 119 12.30 22.59 13.73
N LEU A 120 11.55 23.63 14.03
CA LEU A 120 11.89 25.01 13.73
C LEU A 120 12.61 25.60 14.94
N LEU A 121 13.87 26.02 14.74
CA LEU A 121 14.74 26.55 15.78
C LEU A 121 14.56 28.05 15.99
N PRO A 122 15.03 28.62 17.13
CA PRO A 122 14.91 30.07 17.43
C PRO A 122 15.59 30.98 16.41
N ASP A 123 16.67 30.52 15.78
CA ASP A 123 17.41 31.26 14.75
C ASP A 123 16.73 31.24 13.37
N GLY A 124 15.57 30.61 13.26
CA GLY A 124 14.83 30.45 12.02
C GLY A 124 15.34 29.31 11.11
N SER A 125 16.33 28.56 11.54
CA SER A 125 16.68 27.31 10.85
C SER A 125 15.65 26.21 11.13
N LEU A 126 15.51 25.26 10.17
CA LEU A 126 14.58 24.14 10.29
C LEU A 126 15.33 22.83 10.03
N VAL A 127 15.04 21.83 10.84
CA VAL A 127 15.49 20.46 10.63
C VAL A 127 14.29 19.52 10.54
N ALA A 128 14.32 18.60 9.55
CA ALA A 128 13.28 17.59 9.37
C ALA A 128 13.91 16.24 9.02
N PHE A 129 13.38 15.19 9.61
CA PHE A 129 13.80 13.80 9.35
C PHE A 129 12.70 12.84 9.80
N SER A 130 12.78 11.61 9.28
CA SER A 130 11.89 10.52 9.66
C SER A 130 12.62 9.40 10.38
N ASP A 131 11.84 8.40 10.81
CA ASP A 131 12.39 7.13 11.27
C ASP A 131 13.34 6.52 10.23
N ARG A 132 14.29 5.70 10.68
CA ARG A 132 15.35 5.19 9.81
C ARG A 132 14.83 4.34 8.65
N PRO A 133 13.79 3.48 8.82
CA PRO A 133 13.16 2.78 7.72
C PRO A 133 12.36 3.67 6.75
N GLY A 134 12.08 4.92 7.11
CA GLY A 134 11.31 5.86 6.28
C GLY A 134 9.81 5.55 6.21
N LEU A 135 9.25 4.93 7.25
CA LEU A 135 7.84 4.55 7.29
C LEU A 135 6.91 5.76 7.43
N HIS A 136 7.39 6.83 8.07
CA HIS A 136 6.69 8.10 8.14
C HIS A 136 7.34 9.10 7.18
N GLN A 137 6.70 9.28 6.03
CA GLN A 137 7.25 10.02 4.90
C GLN A 137 7.30 11.53 5.19
N LEU A 138 8.34 12.18 4.67
CA LEU A 138 8.49 13.63 4.56
C LEU A 138 8.73 14.02 3.11
N PHE A 139 8.24 15.18 2.75
CA PHE A 139 8.28 15.71 1.39
C PHE A 139 8.81 17.14 1.38
N HIS A 140 9.58 17.46 0.34
CA HIS A 140 10.17 18.79 0.15
C HIS A 140 10.08 19.21 -1.33
N ALA A 141 10.30 20.49 -1.61
CA ALA A 141 10.35 20.98 -2.99
C ALA A 141 11.55 20.40 -3.75
N ALA A 142 11.34 20.06 -5.02
CA ALA A 142 12.39 19.49 -5.89
C ALA A 142 13.49 20.49 -6.24
N ASP A 143 13.16 21.78 -6.34
CA ASP A 143 14.05 22.89 -6.67
C ASP A 143 14.77 23.51 -5.44
N GLY A 144 14.51 22.97 -4.25
CA GLY A 144 15.08 23.48 -3.01
C GLY A 144 14.31 24.65 -2.38
N ALA A 145 13.15 25.01 -2.91
CA ALA A 145 12.27 25.98 -2.26
C ALA A 145 11.97 25.54 -0.81
N PRO A 146 11.92 26.48 0.15
CA PRO A 146 11.79 26.15 1.57
C PRO A 146 10.37 25.70 1.92
N VAL A 147 10.07 24.47 1.59
CA VAL A 147 8.81 23.76 1.87
C VAL A 147 9.11 22.39 2.43
N VAL A 148 8.45 21.99 3.51
CA VAL A 148 8.45 20.63 4.05
C VAL A 148 7.06 20.25 4.55
N ALA A 149 6.62 19.03 4.21
CA ALA A 149 5.32 18.51 4.62
C ALA A 149 5.41 16.98 4.86
N ASN A 150 4.43 16.43 5.54
CA ASN A 150 4.29 14.97 5.61
C ASN A 150 3.28 14.39 4.60
N ARG A 151 2.86 15.20 3.63
CA ARG A 151 2.06 14.81 2.47
C ARG A 151 2.59 15.54 1.23
N ALA A 152 2.81 14.81 0.14
CA ALA A 152 3.28 15.42 -1.11
C ALA A 152 2.26 16.41 -1.69
N SER A 153 0.96 16.13 -1.54
CA SER A 153 -0.12 17.03 -1.96
C SER A 153 -0.11 18.36 -1.21
N LEU A 154 0.25 18.38 0.07
CA LEU A 154 0.37 19.62 0.83
C LEU A 154 1.54 20.46 0.33
N ALA A 155 2.69 19.84 0.05
CA ALA A 155 3.84 20.53 -0.53
C ALA A 155 3.50 21.08 -1.93
N ALA A 156 2.87 20.27 -2.79
CA ALA A 156 2.42 20.69 -4.13
C ALA A 156 1.43 21.85 -4.06
N THR A 157 0.51 21.83 -3.07
CA THR A 157 -0.45 22.95 -2.85
C THR A 157 0.26 24.25 -2.49
N VAL A 158 1.27 24.19 -1.62
CA VAL A 158 2.07 25.39 -1.27
C VAL A 158 2.83 25.92 -2.47
N LEU A 159 3.41 25.02 -3.28
CA LEU A 159 4.17 25.38 -4.49
C LEU A 159 3.29 25.81 -5.65
N ASP A 160 1.97 25.64 -5.54
CA ASP A 160 0.99 25.85 -6.64
C ASP A 160 1.35 25.08 -7.92
N ASP A 161 1.97 23.90 -7.77
CA ASP A 161 2.33 23.01 -8.87
C ASP A 161 1.86 21.56 -8.57
N ALA A 162 0.71 21.22 -9.13
CA ALA A 162 0.11 19.90 -9.04
C ALA A 162 0.43 19.00 -10.26
N ALA A 163 1.36 19.41 -11.13
CA ALA A 163 1.71 18.65 -12.33
C ALA A 163 2.22 17.24 -11.93
N PRO A 164 1.73 16.18 -12.61
CA PRO A 164 2.12 14.82 -12.32
C PRO A 164 3.61 14.58 -12.61
N ASP A 165 4.24 13.71 -11.83
CA ASP A 165 5.63 13.27 -12.03
C ASP A 165 5.68 12.08 -13.01
N PRO A 166 6.22 12.25 -14.25
CA PRO A 166 6.31 11.16 -15.21
C PRO A 166 7.16 9.98 -14.70
N ALA A 167 8.19 10.24 -13.90
CA ALA A 167 9.00 9.18 -13.31
C ALA A 167 8.16 8.34 -12.34
N GLY A 168 7.41 8.99 -11.45
CA GLY A 168 6.51 8.32 -10.54
C GLY A 168 5.41 7.52 -11.24
N GLN A 169 4.87 8.02 -12.35
CA GLN A 169 3.86 7.31 -13.15
C GLN A 169 4.40 6.03 -13.80
N ARG A 170 5.61 6.09 -14.37
CA ARG A 170 6.28 4.90 -14.94
C ARG A 170 6.44 3.79 -13.90
N TRP A 171 6.86 4.14 -12.70
CA TRP A 171 7.05 3.18 -11.61
C TRP A 171 5.73 2.57 -11.13
N LEU A 172 4.66 3.36 -11.02
CA LEU A 172 3.33 2.83 -10.71
C LEU A 172 2.89 1.76 -11.72
N ALA A 173 3.12 2.00 -13.01
CA ALA A 173 2.79 1.04 -14.06
C ALA A 173 3.69 -0.21 -14.01
N ALA A 174 4.99 -0.03 -13.74
CA ALA A 174 5.96 -1.11 -13.76
C ALA A 174 5.79 -2.11 -12.61
N ILE A 175 5.54 -1.61 -11.38
CA ILE A 175 5.54 -2.44 -10.16
C ILE A 175 4.48 -2.03 -9.12
N GLY A 176 3.60 -1.06 -9.43
CA GLY A 176 2.48 -0.66 -8.56
C GLY A 176 2.82 0.31 -7.44
N TYR A 177 4.05 0.80 -7.33
CA TYR A 177 4.46 1.83 -6.37
C TYR A 177 5.61 2.68 -6.92
N ARG A 178 5.82 3.86 -6.35
CA ARG A 178 6.89 4.78 -6.77
C ARG A 178 8.23 4.34 -6.19
N VAL A 179 9.34 4.73 -6.82
CA VAL A 179 10.70 4.32 -6.45
C VAL A 179 11.57 5.54 -6.24
N GLY A 180 12.56 5.43 -5.35
CA GLY A 180 13.49 6.49 -5.00
C GLY A 180 12.76 7.63 -4.29
N THR A 181 13.04 8.85 -4.73
CA THR A 181 12.43 10.09 -4.19
C THR A 181 11.26 10.59 -5.02
N ALA A 182 10.85 9.83 -6.05
CA ALA A 182 9.74 10.21 -6.91
C ALA A 182 8.42 10.26 -6.13
N THR A 183 7.60 11.27 -6.42
CA THR A 183 6.28 11.43 -5.81
C THR A 183 5.17 11.42 -6.86
N ALA A 184 3.97 11.76 -6.46
CA ALA A 184 2.88 12.03 -7.37
C ALA A 184 3.10 13.33 -8.18
N TYR A 185 3.87 14.27 -7.65
CA TYR A 185 3.99 15.64 -8.15
C TYR A 185 5.42 15.96 -8.60
N ARG A 186 5.55 16.52 -9.80
CA ARG A 186 6.86 16.85 -10.40
C ARG A 186 7.69 17.81 -9.54
N ALA A 187 7.03 18.78 -8.90
CA ALA A 187 7.69 19.77 -8.06
C ALA A 187 8.06 19.27 -6.66
N VAL A 188 7.72 18.04 -6.29
CA VAL A 188 7.89 17.51 -4.93
C VAL A 188 8.74 16.24 -4.94
N ARG A 189 9.63 16.11 -3.96
CA ARG A 189 10.44 14.92 -3.70
C ARG A 189 10.18 14.39 -2.31
N GLN A 190 10.20 13.07 -2.16
CA GLN A 190 10.23 12.42 -0.86
C GLN A 190 11.63 12.50 -0.28
N LEU A 191 11.75 12.81 1.00
CA LEU A 191 13.03 12.71 1.71
C LEU A 191 13.42 11.23 1.80
N ALA A 192 14.59 10.88 1.26
CA ALA A 192 15.08 9.50 1.31
C ALA A 192 15.32 9.05 2.75
N GLN A 193 15.29 7.73 2.97
CA GLN A 193 15.62 7.12 4.25
C GLN A 193 17.00 7.57 4.76
N GLU A 194 17.14 7.65 6.08
CA GLU A 194 18.40 7.98 6.76
C GLU A 194 19.01 9.31 6.28
N ARG A 195 18.12 10.25 5.88
CA ARG A 195 18.49 11.62 5.51
C ARG A 195 17.88 12.63 6.46
N VAL A 196 18.59 13.74 6.59
CA VAL A 196 18.17 14.91 7.36
C VAL A 196 18.04 16.08 6.41
N LEU A 197 16.87 16.63 6.32
CA LEU A 197 16.61 17.88 5.59
C LEU A 197 16.86 19.06 6.51
N ARG A 198 17.65 20.02 6.04
CA ARG A 198 17.95 21.27 6.77
C ARG A 198 17.66 22.47 5.89
N PHE A 199 17.07 23.47 6.51
CA PHE A 199 16.98 24.81 5.93
C PHE A 199 17.68 25.78 6.87
N ALA A 200 18.69 26.48 6.36
CA ALA A 200 19.43 27.53 7.07
C ALA A 200 19.39 28.83 6.25
N ALA A 201 20.19 29.82 6.64
CA ALA A 201 20.31 31.06 5.87
C ALA A 201 20.89 30.84 4.48
N GLU A 202 21.79 29.83 4.35
CA GLU A 202 22.49 29.47 3.12
C GLU A 202 21.62 28.70 2.13
N GLY A 203 20.46 28.21 2.56
CA GLY A 203 19.54 27.43 1.73
C GLY A 203 19.21 26.05 2.29
N MET A 204 18.85 25.13 1.37
CA MET A 204 18.49 23.75 1.67
C MET A 204 19.72 22.84 1.60
N ALA A 205 19.85 21.94 2.57
CA ALA A 205 20.81 20.82 2.56
C ALA A 205 20.12 19.52 2.93
N ILE A 206 20.58 18.41 2.35
CA ILE A 206 20.15 17.04 2.69
C ILE A 206 21.40 16.24 3.07
N ASP A 207 21.53 15.93 4.34
CA ASP A 207 22.66 15.23 4.91
C ASP A 207 22.33 13.77 5.20
N ALA A 208 23.34 12.90 5.22
CA ALA A 208 23.18 11.53 5.71
C ALA A 208 23.08 11.54 7.25
N MET A 209 22.27 10.66 7.82
CA MET A 209 22.27 10.41 9.26
C MET A 209 23.59 9.74 9.69
N ALA A 210 24.07 10.13 10.87
CA ALA A 210 25.39 9.72 11.37
C ALA A 210 25.52 8.21 11.68
N ASP A 211 24.47 7.48 11.92
CA ASP A 211 24.51 6.07 12.28
C ASP A 211 23.50 5.25 11.47
N PRO A 212 23.78 4.94 10.19
CA PRO A 212 22.84 4.24 9.33
C PRO A 212 22.61 2.80 9.80
N ILE A 213 21.44 2.26 9.46
CA ILE A 213 21.10 0.85 9.68
C ILE A 213 21.98 -0.03 8.80
N VAL A 214 22.10 0.33 7.52
CA VAL A 214 22.85 -0.45 6.54
C VAL A 214 24.32 -0.08 6.57
N ARG A 215 25.15 -1.02 6.99
CA ARG A 215 26.63 -0.92 7.00
C ARG A 215 27.24 -2.12 6.32
N LEU A 216 27.61 -1.96 5.08
CA LEU A 216 28.13 -3.03 4.22
C LEU A 216 29.67 -3.13 4.23
N ASP A 217 30.33 -2.17 4.84
CA ASP A 217 31.78 -2.05 5.01
C ASP A 217 32.38 -2.95 6.12
N ARG A 218 31.52 -3.67 6.85
CA ARG A 218 31.90 -4.52 7.99
C ARG A 218 31.97 -6.00 7.62
N PRO A 219 32.73 -6.81 8.38
CA PRO A 219 32.64 -8.27 8.28
C PRO A 219 31.21 -8.74 8.45
N ARG A 220 30.80 -9.71 7.63
CA ARG A 220 29.41 -10.17 7.55
C ARG A 220 29.34 -11.66 7.83
N GLY A 221 28.23 -12.02 8.48
CA GLY A 221 27.92 -13.36 8.93
C GLY A 221 27.62 -13.38 10.42
N PHE A 222 26.73 -14.26 10.84
CA PHE A 222 26.40 -14.41 12.25
C PHE A 222 27.54 -15.09 13.01
N HIS A 223 27.91 -14.51 14.14
CA HIS A 223 28.88 -15.08 15.05
C HIS A 223 28.53 -14.68 16.50
N PRO A 224 29.02 -15.40 17.54
CA PRO A 224 28.61 -15.20 18.93
C PRO A 224 28.77 -13.77 19.47
N ALA A 225 29.70 -12.97 18.92
CA ALA A 225 29.83 -11.57 19.34
C ALA A 225 28.64 -10.69 18.90
N LEU A 226 27.74 -11.19 18.06
CA LEU A 226 26.48 -10.52 17.69
C LEU A 226 25.31 -10.87 18.62
N ASP A 227 25.48 -11.81 19.55
CA ASP A 227 24.46 -12.17 20.53
C ASP A 227 23.93 -10.98 21.36
N PRO A 228 24.79 -10.07 21.85
CA PRO A 228 24.30 -8.88 22.55
C PRO A 228 23.42 -7.97 21.69
N LEU A 229 23.72 -7.86 20.38
CA LEU A 229 22.91 -7.08 19.47
C LEU A 229 21.55 -7.74 19.20
N LEU A 230 21.52 -9.08 19.15
CA LEU A 230 20.27 -9.83 19.06
C LEU A 230 19.41 -9.64 20.31
N ASP A 231 20.01 -9.72 21.51
CA ASP A 231 19.32 -9.53 22.77
C ASP A 231 18.79 -8.09 22.91
N GLU A 232 19.59 -7.11 22.51
CA GLU A 232 19.15 -5.70 22.44
C GLU A 232 17.94 -5.56 21.49
N GLY A 233 17.99 -6.16 20.31
CA GLY A 233 16.91 -6.10 19.34
C GLY A 233 15.62 -6.76 19.84
N ILE A 234 15.73 -7.89 20.53
CA ILE A 234 14.59 -8.54 21.17
C ILE A 234 14.00 -7.64 22.26
N ALA A 235 14.84 -7.03 23.10
CA ALA A 235 14.39 -6.11 24.15
C ALA A 235 13.69 -4.86 23.57
N GLN A 236 14.24 -4.27 22.50
CA GLN A 236 13.63 -3.16 21.78
C GLN A 236 12.27 -3.56 21.19
N ALA A 237 12.16 -4.71 20.55
CA ALA A 237 10.91 -5.21 19.98
C ALA A 237 9.84 -5.47 21.05
N GLN A 238 10.21 -6.05 22.18
CA GLN A 238 9.31 -6.24 23.32
C GLN A 238 8.86 -4.92 23.94
N ALA A 239 9.73 -3.92 24.00
CA ALA A 239 9.40 -2.59 24.50
C ALA A 239 8.38 -1.91 23.56
N ALA A 240 8.57 -1.99 22.24
CA ALA A 240 7.60 -1.51 21.26
C ALA A 240 6.23 -2.20 21.43
N ILE A 241 6.20 -3.52 21.65
CA ILE A 241 4.96 -4.26 21.92
C ILE A 241 4.28 -3.71 23.18
N ARG A 242 5.01 -3.55 24.29
CA ARG A 242 4.42 -3.05 25.55
C ARG A 242 3.86 -1.63 25.42
N LEU A 243 4.50 -0.76 24.63
CA LEU A 243 3.96 0.56 24.32
C LEU A 243 2.69 0.48 23.48
N GLY A 244 2.66 -0.44 22.51
CA GLY A 244 1.60 -0.54 21.51
C GLY A 244 0.35 -1.28 21.96
N ILE A 245 0.27 -1.74 23.21
CA ILE A 245 -0.89 -2.46 23.74
C ILE A 245 -1.56 -1.66 24.84
N PRO A 246 -2.89 -1.80 25.03
CA PRO A 246 -3.58 -1.21 26.18
C PRO A 246 -2.95 -1.70 27.49
N ALA A 247 -3.03 -0.89 28.56
CA ALA A 247 -2.55 -1.30 29.87
C ALA A 247 -3.22 -2.59 30.35
N ASP A 248 -4.53 -2.70 30.12
CA ASP A 248 -5.36 -3.83 30.52
C ASP A 248 -6.15 -4.41 29.34
N GLY A 249 -6.71 -5.60 29.55
CA GLY A 249 -7.59 -6.27 28.60
C GLY A 249 -6.86 -7.15 27.58
N PRO A 250 -7.62 -7.76 26.67
CA PRO A 250 -7.09 -8.69 25.69
C PRO A 250 -6.30 -7.98 24.57
N VAL A 251 -5.35 -8.72 23.99
CA VAL A 251 -4.53 -8.30 22.86
C VAL A 251 -4.83 -9.20 21.67
N ASP A 252 -5.46 -8.67 20.65
CA ASP A 252 -5.71 -9.39 19.41
C ASP A 252 -4.44 -9.41 18.55
N LEU A 253 -3.95 -10.61 18.25
CA LEU A 253 -2.74 -10.80 17.45
C LEU A 253 -3.05 -11.60 16.18
N PRO A 254 -2.77 -11.05 14.99
CA PRO A 254 -2.87 -11.81 13.75
C PRO A 254 -1.81 -12.91 13.73
N ILE A 255 -2.22 -14.14 13.43
CA ILE A 255 -1.33 -15.28 13.22
C ILE A 255 -1.62 -15.92 11.87
N THR A 256 -0.57 -16.25 11.15
CA THR A 256 -0.63 -17.02 9.90
C THR A 256 0.30 -18.22 9.99
N GLY A 257 0.29 -19.08 8.98
CA GLY A 257 1.31 -20.11 8.85
C GLY A 257 2.69 -19.61 8.45
N GLY A 258 2.88 -18.29 8.33
CA GLY A 258 4.16 -17.67 8.01
C GLY A 258 5.09 -17.52 9.22
N LYS A 259 6.35 -17.15 8.96
CA LYS A 259 7.37 -16.99 10.00
C LYS A 259 7.30 -15.62 10.69
N ASP A 260 6.99 -14.54 9.98
CA ASP A 260 6.97 -13.18 10.53
C ASP A 260 5.97 -13.02 11.67
N SER A 261 4.71 -13.47 11.48
CA SER A 261 3.69 -13.45 12.52
C SER A 261 4.06 -14.35 13.72
N ARG A 262 4.79 -15.42 13.46
CA ARG A 262 5.28 -16.35 14.49
C ARG A 262 6.40 -15.72 15.32
N VAL A 263 7.31 -14.96 14.73
CA VAL A 263 8.32 -14.16 15.46
C VAL A 263 7.63 -13.15 16.37
N VAL A 264 6.62 -12.44 15.86
CA VAL A 264 5.85 -11.50 16.69
C VAL A 264 5.15 -12.21 17.86
N LEU A 265 4.55 -13.38 17.62
CA LEU A 265 3.97 -14.20 18.69
C LEU A 265 5.01 -14.60 19.73
N ALA A 266 6.22 -15.04 19.28
CA ALA A 266 7.31 -15.39 20.18
C ALA A 266 7.73 -14.21 21.07
N LEU A 267 7.87 -13.03 20.48
CA LEU A 267 8.18 -11.79 21.20
C LEU A 267 7.08 -11.42 22.23
N CYS A 268 5.80 -11.58 21.88
CA CYS A 268 4.68 -11.34 22.77
C CYS A 268 4.67 -12.33 23.97
N LEU A 269 4.95 -13.62 23.72
CA LEU A 269 5.05 -14.64 24.76
C LEU A 269 6.20 -14.32 25.72
N ALA A 270 7.38 -14.00 25.21
CA ALA A 270 8.54 -13.61 25.99
C ALA A 270 8.36 -12.27 26.73
N ALA A 271 7.47 -11.39 26.23
CA ALA A 271 7.06 -10.17 26.93
C ALA A 271 6.06 -10.41 28.07
N GLY A 272 5.65 -11.67 28.33
CA GLY A 272 4.72 -12.05 29.40
C GLY A 272 3.24 -11.81 29.10
N LEU A 273 2.87 -11.72 27.81
CA LEU A 273 1.50 -11.36 27.41
C LEU A 273 0.57 -12.57 27.20
N ARG A 274 1.02 -13.80 27.50
CA ARG A 274 0.30 -15.04 27.21
C ARG A 274 -1.18 -14.98 27.57
N ASP A 275 -1.51 -14.60 28.79
CA ASP A 275 -2.88 -14.63 29.31
C ASP A 275 -3.80 -13.56 28.70
N ARG A 276 -3.22 -12.62 27.96
CA ARG A 276 -3.94 -11.55 27.29
C ARG A 276 -4.13 -11.80 25.80
N LEU A 277 -3.37 -12.74 25.22
CA LEU A 277 -3.38 -12.97 23.76
C LEU A 277 -4.66 -13.66 23.31
N ARG A 278 -5.24 -13.12 22.25
CA ARG A 278 -6.29 -13.75 21.44
C ARG A 278 -5.81 -13.76 19.99
N LEU A 279 -5.59 -14.97 19.46
CA LEU A 279 -5.09 -15.11 18.10
C LEU A 279 -6.23 -15.07 17.09
N PHE A 280 -5.96 -14.55 15.91
CA PHE A 280 -6.90 -14.61 14.81
C PHE A 280 -6.19 -14.83 13.46
N THR A 281 -6.89 -15.52 12.55
CA THR A 281 -6.42 -15.71 11.19
C THR A 281 -7.54 -15.40 10.22
N ARG A 282 -7.24 -14.63 9.19
CA ARG A 282 -8.17 -14.31 8.13
C ARG A 282 -8.04 -15.31 6.99
N GLY A 283 -9.17 -15.85 6.53
CA GLY A 283 -9.22 -16.82 5.47
C GLY A 283 -10.45 -17.72 5.54
N TYR A 284 -10.66 -18.55 4.52
CA TYR A 284 -11.67 -19.60 4.57
C TYR A 284 -11.21 -20.77 5.46
N ALA A 285 -12.13 -21.62 5.92
CA ALA A 285 -11.85 -22.62 6.97
C ALA A 285 -10.70 -23.59 6.64
N GLY A 286 -10.56 -24.03 5.38
CA GLY A 286 -9.49 -24.93 4.93
C GLY A 286 -8.21 -24.23 4.44
N HIS A 287 -8.11 -22.90 4.57
CA HIS A 287 -6.91 -22.19 4.14
C HIS A 287 -5.70 -22.60 4.98
N PRO A 288 -4.53 -22.91 4.38
CA PRO A 288 -3.34 -23.33 5.12
C PRO A 288 -2.94 -22.40 6.27
N ASP A 289 -3.04 -21.09 6.11
CA ASP A 289 -2.76 -20.14 7.19
C ASP A 289 -3.75 -20.28 8.34
N VAL A 290 -5.04 -20.51 8.06
CA VAL A 290 -6.07 -20.71 9.10
C VAL A 290 -5.82 -22.01 9.84
N VAL A 291 -5.51 -23.09 9.13
CA VAL A 291 -5.22 -24.40 9.73
C VAL A 291 -3.96 -24.33 10.58
N ALA A 292 -2.88 -23.74 10.07
CA ALA A 292 -1.63 -23.56 10.81
C ALA A 292 -1.81 -22.65 12.02
N GLY A 293 -2.49 -21.50 11.87
CA GLY A 293 -2.77 -20.56 12.95
C GLY A 293 -3.61 -21.20 14.08
N ALA A 294 -4.64 -21.97 13.72
CA ALA A 294 -5.44 -22.72 14.69
C ALA A 294 -4.62 -23.80 15.40
N GLY A 295 -3.74 -24.50 14.68
CA GLY A 295 -2.82 -25.50 15.25
C GLY A 295 -1.84 -24.88 16.24
N ILE A 296 -1.24 -23.73 15.91
CA ILE A 296 -0.36 -22.98 16.82
C ILE A 296 -1.13 -22.57 18.09
N ALA A 297 -2.33 -22.03 17.93
CA ALA A 297 -3.15 -21.62 19.06
C ALA A 297 -3.51 -22.78 19.99
N ALA A 298 -3.92 -23.93 19.42
CA ALA A 298 -4.23 -25.14 20.17
C ALA A 298 -3.01 -25.67 20.92
N ALA A 299 -1.83 -25.73 20.30
CA ALA A 299 -0.58 -26.16 20.93
C ALA A 299 -0.16 -25.26 22.11
N LEU A 300 -0.52 -23.98 22.06
CA LEU A 300 -0.25 -23.02 23.13
C LEU A 300 -1.42 -22.89 24.13
N GLY A 301 -2.57 -23.50 23.89
CA GLY A 301 -3.77 -23.31 24.71
C GLY A 301 -4.31 -21.87 24.66
N LEU A 302 -4.16 -21.18 23.54
CA LEU A 302 -4.61 -19.81 23.32
C LEU A 302 -5.94 -19.75 22.56
N PRO A 303 -6.81 -18.77 22.85
CA PRO A 303 -8.01 -18.54 22.04
C PRO A 303 -7.64 -18.22 20.59
N HIS A 304 -8.38 -18.80 19.66
CA HIS A 304 -8.25 -18.52 18.22
C HIS A 304 -9.60 -18.27 17.57
N ARG A 305 -9.69 -17.25 16.73
CA ARG A 305 -10.85 -17.02 15.88
C ARG A 305 -10.45 -16.94 14.41
N ARG A 306 -11.29 -17.48 13.56
CA ARG A 306 -11.20 -17.26 12.14
C ARG A 306 -12.00 -16.03 11.75
N GLU A 307 -11.41 -15.15 10.97
CA GLU A 307 -12.11 -14.06 10.30
C GLU A 307 -12.35 -14.41 8.84
N ALA A 308 -13.52 -14.05 8.29
CA ALA A 308 -13.80 -14.27 6.89
C ALA A 308 -12.79 -13.52 6.00
N PRO A 309 -12.46 -14.06 4.81
CA PRO A 309 -11.66 -13.32 3.84
C PRO A 309 -12.35 -12.02 3.47
N HIS A 310 -11.57 -10.94 3.28
CA HIS A 310 -12.14 -9.70 2.78
C HIS A 310 -12.74 -9.91 1.38
N GLY A 311 -13.98 -9.45 1.19
CA GLY A 311 -14.66 -9.48 -0.10
C GLY A 311 -15.11 -10.85 -0.60
N SER A 312 -15.05 -11.91 0.22
CA SER A 312 -15.53 -13.23 -0.19
C SER A 312 -17.04 -13.26 -0.42
N ASP A 313 -17.79 -12.51 0.36
CA ASP A 313 -19.25 -12.43 0.27
C ASP A 313 -19.72 -11.21 -0.55
N ASP A 314 -18.87 -10.19 -0.69
CA ASP A 314 -19.18 -8.91 -1.32
C ASP A 314 -18.76 -8.82 -2.80
N ALA A 315 -18.02 -9.77 -3.32
CA ALA A 315 -17.57 -9.76 -4.73
C ALA A 315 -18.75 -9.65 -5.72
N ALA A 316 -19.93 -10.15 -5.34
CA ALA A 316 -21.15 -10.02 -6.10
C ALA A 316 -21.81 -8.62 -6.04
N VAL A 317 -21.36 -7.77 -5.13
CA VAL A 317 -21.95 -6.44 -4.85
C VAL A 317 -21.10 -5.30 -5.45
N TRP A 318 -19.86 -5.57 -5.87
CA TRP A 318 -19.00 -4.56 -6.46
C TRP A 318 -19.41 -4.23 -7.89
N SER A 319 -19.97 -3.03 -8.09
CA SER A 319 -20.04 -2.44 -9.43
C SER A 319 -18.68 -1.85 -9.79
N GLY A 320 -18.39 -1.70 -11.07
CA GLY A 320 -17.16 -1.06 -11.48
C GLY A 320 -17.05 0.40 -11.05
N ARG A 321 -18.19 1.10 -10.99
CA ARG A 321 -18.24 2.45 -10.45
C ARG A 321 -17.79 2.49 -9.00
N ARG A 322 -18.36 1.65 -8.14
CA ARG A 322 -17.98 1.55 -6.72
C ARG A 322 -16.50 1.21 -6.55
N PHE A 323 -15.97 0.30 -7.39
CA PHE A 323 -14.54 -0.03 -7.38
C PHE A 323 -13.68 1.19 -7.71
N PHE A 324 -14.01 1.91 -8.80
CA PHE A 324 -13.28 3.10 -9.21
C PHE A 324 -13.33 4.20 -8.15
N ASP A 325 -14.50 4.48 -7.59
CA ASP A 325 -14.68 5.47 -6.53
C ASP A 325 -13.85 5.12 -5.28
N THR A 326 -13.77 3.83 -4.94
CA THR A 326 -12.93 3.35 -3.84
C THR A 326 -11.45 3.56 -4.13
N VAL A 327 -11.00 3.26 -5.35
CA VAL A 327 -9.61 3.53 -5.78
C VAL A 327 -9.30 5.02 -5.72
N ALA A 328 -10.23 5.88 -6.15
CA ALA A 328 -10.05 7.33 -6.10
C ALA A 328 -9.93 7.86 -4.66
N ALA A 329 -10.76 7.36 -3.74
CA ALA A 329 -10.66 7.71 -2.32
C ALA A 329 -9.32 7.26 -1.71
N GLN A 330 -8.86 6.08 -2.05
CA GLN A 330 -7.59 5.57 -1.56
C GLN A 330 -6.39 6.27 -2.18
N ALA A 331 -6.47 6.64 -3.45
CA ALA A 331 -5.47 7.50 -4.09
C ALA A 331 -5.25 8.77 -3.27
N TRP A 332 -6.34 9.41 -2.86
CA TRP A 332 -6.29 10.57 -2.00
C TRP A 332 -5.67 10.27 -0.63
N GLN A 333 -6.09 9.20 0.05
CA GLN A 333 -5.57 8.81 1.36
C GLN A 333 -4.08 8.45 1.31
N SER A 334 -3.63 7.76 0.26
CA SER A 334 -2.21 7.41 0.02
C SER A 334 -1.39 8.54 -0.57
N ASP A 335 -1.99 9.71 -0.78
CA ASP A 335 -1.34 10.82 -1.46
C ASP A 335 -0.88 10.49 -2.89
N HIS A 336 -1.63 9.61 -3.57
CA HIS A 336 -1.33 9.08 -4.89
C HIS A 336 0.01 8.32 -4.97
N MET A 337 0.55 7.87 -3.84
CA MET A 337 1.87 7.25 -3.79
C MET A 337 1.87 5.76 -4.14
N VAL A 338 0.77 5.05 -3.88
CA VAL A 338 0.69 3.60 -4.06
C VAL A 338 -0.73 3.13 -4.41
N GLY A 339 -0.81 2.12 -5.25
CA GLY A 339 -2.02 1.32 -5.47
C GLY A 339 -2.11 0.19 -4.45
N GLY A 340 -2.70 0.46 -3.29
CA GLY A 340 -2.81 -0.52 -2.22
C GLY A 340 -4.11 -1.31 -2.31
N TRP A 341 -4.06 -2.55 -2.74
CA TRP A 341 -5.23 -3.42 -2.89
C TRP A 341 -5.86 -3.84 -1.54
N ASP A 342 -5.06 -4.00 -0.49
CA ASP A 342 -5.55 -4.29 0.87
C ASP A 342 -6.53 -3.24 1.39
N LEU A 343 -6.50 -2.07 0.79
CA LEU A 343 -7.23 -0.91 1.21
C LEU A 343 -8.56 -0.79 0.46
N ILE A 344 -8.62 -1.34 -0.76
CA ILE A 344 -9.81 -1.28 -1.62
C ILE A 344 -10.98 -2.06 -0.99
N LEU A 345 -10.67 -3.09 -0.23
CA LEU A 345 -11.68 -3.97 0.35
C LEU A 345 -12.19 -3.52 1.73
N GLY A 346 -11.88 -2.29 2.14
CA GLY A 346 -12.49 -1.66 3.32
C GLY A 346 -12.33 -2.47 4.61
N THR A 347 -11.12 -2.95 4.88
CA THR A 347 -10.90 -3.83 6.01
C THR A 347 -10.91 -3.08 7.33
N ARG A 348 -12.05 -2.96 7.96
CA ARG A 348 -12.08 -2.69 9.38
C ARG A 348 -11.50 -3.90 10.11
N ILE A 349 -10.26 -3.79 10.55
CA ILE A 349 -9.76 -4.73 11.55
C ILE A 349 -10.47 -4.34 12.85
N ALA A 350 -11.33 -5.24 13.34
CA ALA A 350 -12.09 -5.01 14.57
C ALA A 350 -11.21 -4.92 15.84
N ALA A 351 -9.90 -5.12 15.72
CA ALA A 351 -8.97 -5.09 16.83
C ALA A 351 -8.63 -3.65 17.26
N ASP A 352 -8.69 -3.37 18.53
CA ASP A 352 -8.30 -2.08 19.11
C ASP A 352 -6.78 -1.84 19.03
N THR A 353 -5.99 -2.89 18.87
CA THR A 353 -4.53 -2.85 18.74
C THR A 353 -4.11 -3.56 17.46
N LEU A 354 -3.19 -2.99 16.72
CA LEU A 354 -2.58 -3.64 15.56
C LEU A 354 -1.08 -3.82 15.80
N ILE A 355 -0.69 -5.00 16.27
CA ILE A 355 0.71 -5.43 16.23
C ILE A 355 0.93 -6.14 14.90
N SER A 356 1.89 -5.63 14.12
CA SER A 356 2.10 -6.09 12.75
C SER A 356 3.41 -6.86 12.61
N GLY A 357 3.39 -7.93 11.81
CA GLY A 357 4.58 -8.65 11.36
C GLY A 357 5.34 -7.97 10.21
N HIS A 358 4.93 -6.78 9.79
CA HIS A 358 5.68 -6.01 8.80
C HIS A 358 7.14 -5.84 9.23
N MET A 359 8.04 -5.64 8.30
CA MET A 359 9.49 -5.62 8.46
C MET A 359 10.14 -7.00 8.62
N GLY A 360 9.37 -8.08 8.80
CA GLY A 360 9.93 -9.43 8.78
C GLY A 360 10.69 -9.74 7.49
N GLU A 361 10.25 -9.17 6.38
CA GLU A 361 10.93 -9.28 5.08
C GLU A 361 12.32 -8.63 5.06
N VAL A 362 12.59 -7.66 5.94
CA VAL A 362 13.93 -7.07 6.09
C VAL A 362 14.85 -7.98 6.92
N LEU A 363 14.27 -8.71 7.88
CA LEU A 363 15.02 -9.62 8.75
C LEU A 363 15.46 -10.91 8.03
N LYS A 364 14.92 -11.17 6.86
CA LYS A 364 15.26 -12.29 5.95
C LYS A 364 15.52 -11.75 4.55
N ALA A 365 15.95 -12.60 3.62
CA ALA A 365 15.92 -12.24 2.22
C ALA A 365 14.48 -12.15 1.72
N TYR A 366 14.15 -11.07 1.04
CA TYR A 366 12.83 -10.93 0.45
C TYR A 366 12.57 -11.99 -0.62
N SER A 367 13.59 -12.30 -1.42
CA SER A 367 13.51 -13.32 -2.46
C SER A 367 14.38 -14.53 -2.14
N LYS A 368 13.77 -15.72 -2.21
CA LYS A 368 14.49 -17.00 -2.13
C LYS A 368 14.88 -17.54 -3.52
N LYS A 369 14.56 -16.83 -4.59
CA LYS A 369 14.94 -17.24 -5.95
C LYS A 369 16.46 -17.29 -6.08
N PRO A 370 17.00 -18.23 -6.86
CA PRO A 370 18.43 -18.25 -7.15
C PRO A 370 18.83 -16.98 -7.91
N LEU A 371 20.02 -16.49 -7.62
CA LEU A 371 20.61 -15.40 -8.41
C LEU A 371 21.00 -15.92 -9.79
N PRO A 372 20.83 -15.12 -10.85
CA PRO A 372 21.45 -15.42 -12.13
C PRO A 372 22.98 -15.49 -12.01
N GLU A 373 23.63 -16.17 -12.93
CA GLU A 373 25.10 -16.17 -13.00
C GLU A 373 25.60 -14.79 -13.45
N GLY A 374 26.64 -14.30 -12.80
CA GLY A 374 27.26 -13.01 -13.08
C GLY A 374 26.57 -11.81 -12.44
N PRO A 375 26.95 -10.58 -12.84
CA PRO A 375 26.34 -9.35 -12.33
C PRO A 375 24.86 -9.27 -12.67
N LEU A 376 24.03 -8.83 -11.70
CA LEU A 376 22.62 -8.59 -11.93
C LEU A 376 22.43 -7.40 -12.89
N ASP A 377 21.57 -7.57 -13.89
CA ASP A 377 21.01 -6.45 -14.61
C ASP A 377 19.86 -5.79 -13.80
N PRO A 378 19.56 -4.52 -14.07
CA PRO A 378 18.55 -3.78 -13.30
C PRO A 378 17.18 -4.45 -13.24
N VAL A 379 16.69 -4.96 -14.37
CA VAL A 379 15.35 -5.59 -14.44
C VAL A 379 15.36 -6.96 -13.76
N ALA A 380 16.43 -7.74 -13.92
CA ALA A 380 16.59 -9.03 -13.23
C ALA A 380 16.56 -8.84 -11.71
N MET A 381 17.19 -7.79 -11.18
CA MET A 381 17.16 -7.46 -9.77
C MET A 381 15.73 -7.22 -9.27
N VAL A 382 14.92 -6.44 -9.97
CA VAL A 382 13.52 -6.20 -9.60
C VAL A 382 12.69 -7.48 -9.72
N ARG A 383 12.92 -8.30 -10.77
CA ARG A 383 12.21 -9.58 -10.99
C ARG A 383 12.45 -10.63 -9.92
N LEU A 384 13.52 -10.50 -9.15
CA LEU A 384 13.69 -11.33 -7.96
C LEU A 384 12.62 -11.05 -6.90
N GLN A 385 12.08 -9.84 -6.84
CA GLN A 385 11.04 -9.45 -5.90
C GLN A 385 9.63 -9.58 -6.49
N ALA A 386 9.41 -9.03 -7.67
CA ALA A 386 8.13 -9.01 -8.34
C ALA A 386 8.31 -8.97 -9.87
N PRO A 387 7.34 -9.44 -10.66
CA PRO A 387 7.37 -9.20 -12.10
C PRO A 387 7.50 -7.71 -12.40
N PHE A 388 8.37 -7.41 -13.34
CA PHE A 388 8.56 -6.06 -13.86
C PHE A 388 7.74 -5.88 -15.13
N ASP A 389 6.90 -4.85 -15.18
CA ASP A 389 5.97 -4.58 -16.26
C ASP A 389 5.18 -5.84 -16.69
N PRO A 390 4.43 -6.44 -15.74
CA PRO A 390 3.82 -7.77 -15.97
C PRO A 390 2.83 -7.77 -17.12
N MET A 391 2.19 -6.64 -17.39
CA MET A 391 1.26 -6.49 -18.51
C MET A 391 1.92 -6.08 -19.83
N GLY A 392 3.22 -5.73 -19.82
CA GLY A 392 3.94 -5.31 -21.02
C GLY A 392 3.45 -3.98 -21.59
N LEU A 393 3.23 -3.00 -20.73
CA LEU A 393 2.60 -1.73 -21.08
C LEU A 393 3.59 -0.57 -21.28
N LEU A 394 4.81 -0.67 -20.75
CA LEU A 394 5.79 0.40 -20.87
C LEU A 394 6.25 0.58 -22.30
N HIS A 395 6.26 1.82 -22.78
CA HIS A 395 6.99 2.16 -24.00
C HIS A 395 8.50 1.96 -23.83
N PRO A 396 9.27 1.69 -24.91
CA PRO A 396 10.71 1.41 -24.82
C PRO A 396 11.50 2.47 -24.08
N GLU A 397 11.21 3.75 -24.31
CA GLU A 397 11.90 4.89 -23.67
C GLU A 397 11.60 4.95 -22.17
N ALA A 398 10.36 4.65 -21.78
CA ALA A 398 9.96 4.61 -20.37
C ALA A 398 10.63 3.45 -19.63
N ARG A 399 10.77 2.29 -20.30
CA ARG A 399 11.53 1.14 -19.79
C ARG A 399 13.01 1.46 -19.62
N ALA A 400 13.65 2.04 -20.65
CA ALA A 400 15.05 2.41 -20.60
C ALA A 400 15.36 3.44 -19.48
N ALA A 401 14.45 4.38 -19.25
CA ALA A 401 14.58 5.34 -18.16
C ALA A 401 14.56 4.66 -16.79
N ILE A 402 13.67 3.69 -16.57
CA ILE A 402 13.61 2.88 -15.34
C ILE A 402 14.90 2.07 -15.15
N GLU A 403 15.38 1.43 -16.22
CA GLU A 403 16.62 0.63 -16.21
C GLU A 403 17.83 1.50 -15.83
N GLY A 404 17.91 2.72 -16.36
CA GLY A 404 18.94 3.70 -15.99
C GLY A 404 18.88 4.14 -14.52
N GLU A 405 17.67 4.44 -14.01
CA GLU A 405 17.48 4.79 -12.59
C GLU A 405 17.90 3.65 -11.64
N LEU A 406 17.58 2.41 -12.00
CA LEU A 406 17.98 1.23 -11.24
C LEU A 406 19.50 1.00 -11.29
N ALA A 407 20.10 1.15 -12.46
CA ALA A 407 21.56 0.97 -12.62
C ALA A 407 22.34 1.92 -11.69
N VAL A 408 21.91 3.19 -11.62
CA VAL A 408 22.53 4.17 -10.70
C VAL A 408 22.43 3.70 -9.24
N GLN A 409 21.24 3.25 -8.80
CA GLN A 409 21.06 2.78 -7.41
C GLN A 409 21.91 1.52 -7.12
N MET A 410 22.03 0.61 -8.08
CA MET A 410 22.84 -0.60 -7.93
C MET A 410 24.34 -0.26 -7.85
N ASP A 411 24.81 0.65 -8.69
CA ASP A 411 26.22 1.08 -8.69
C ASP A 411 26.59 1.82 -7.40
N GLU A 412 25.68 2.68 -6.90
CA GLU A 412 25.84 3.29 -5.57
C GLU A 412 25.91 2.25 -4.45
N ALA A 413 25.06 1.21 -4.50
CA ALA A 413 25.10 0.13 -3.52
C ALA A 413 26.39 -0.68 -3.60
N ARG A 414 26.87 -1.01 -4.80
CA ARG A 414 28.16 -1.69 -5.03
C ARG A 414 29.33 -0.85 -4.51
N ALA A 415 29.33 0.45 -4.77
CA ALA A 415 30.33 1.38 -4.24
C ALA A 415 30.35 1.43 -2.70
N GLN A 416 29.22 1.15 -2.05
CA GLN A 416 29.10 1.02 -0.59
C GLN A 416 29.47 -0.37 -0.06
N GLY A 417 29.92 -1.32 -0.91
CA GLY A 417 30.31 -2.67 -0.53
C GLY A 417 29.23 -3.74 -0.65
N ALA A 418 28.10 -3.44 -1.32
CA ALA A 418 27.08 -4.46 -1.58
C ALA A 418 27.58 -5.56 -2.51
N ARG A 419 27.28 -6.81 -2.16
CA ARG A 419 27.40 -7.97 -3.06
C ARG A 419 26.15 -8.08 -3.93
N GLU A 420 26.22 -8.82 -5.03
CA GLU A 420 25.04 -9.01 -5.90
C GLU A 420 23.83 -9.57 -5.14
N GLY A 421 24.06 -10.48 -4.17
CA GLY A 421 22.99 -11.02 -3.32
C GLY A 421 22.38 -10.02 -2.34
N ASP A 422 22.98 -8.87 -2.11
CA ASP A 422 22.43 -7.81 -1.25
C ASP A 422 21.50 -6.88 -2.02
N LEU A 423 21.70 -6.74 -3.34
CA LEU A 423 21.00 -5.74 -4.15
C LEU A 423 19.47 -5.86 -4.09
N PRO A 424 18.85 -7.04 -4.16
CA PRO A 424 17.40 -7.17 -4.01
C PRO A 424 16.91 -6.72 -2.63
N ASP A 425 17.60 -7.10 -1.55
CA ASP A 425 17.20 -6.73 -0.20
C ASP A 425 17.38 -5.23 0.07
N LEU A 426 18.46 -4.64 -0.49
CA LEU A 426 18.66 -3.18 -0.46
C LEU A 426 17.62 -2.43 -1.26
N PHE A 427 17.22 -2.95 -2.44
CA PHE A 427 16.13 -2.36 -3.21
C PHE A 427 14.82 -2.41 -2.42
N TYR A 428 14.52 -3.54 -1.77
CA TYR A 428 13.35 -3.67 -0.90
C TYR A 428 13.40 -2.63 0.23
N TYR A 429 14.51 -2.57 0.97
CA TYR A 429 14.69 -1.67 2.10
C TYR A 429 14.61 -0.20 1.69
N ARG A 430 15.31 0.19 0.60
CA ARG A 430 15.43 1.59 0.18
C ARG A 430 14.23 2.11 -0.62
N ASN A 431 13.47 1.24 -1.27
CA ASN A 431 12.40 1.66 -2.18
C ASN A 431 11.03 1.14 -1.74
N ARG A 432 10.86 -0.19 -1.62
CA ARG A 432 9.54 -0.76 -1.32
C ARG A 432 9.08 -0.37 0.08
N LEU A 433 9.96 -0.39 1.04
CA LEU A 433 9.64 -0.11 2.42
C LEU A 433 9.13 1.33 2.62
N PRO A 434 9.87 2.41 2.25
CA PRO A 434 9.38 3.77 2.43
C PRO A 434 8.22 4.13 1.50
N ASN A 435 8.23 3.65 0.25
CA ASN A 435 7.29 4.12 -0.76
C ASN A 435 5.99 3.30 -0.80
N TRP A 436 6.06 1.99 -0.59
CA TRP A 436 4.87 1.14 -0.54
C TRP A 436 4.32 1.02 0.88
N LEU A 437 5.13 0.54 1.83
CA LEU A 437 4.66 0.35 3.20
C LEU A 437 4.43 1.70 3.90
N GLY A 438 5.31 2.69 3.70
CA GLY A 438 5.14 4.04 4.25
C GLY A 438 3.84 4.69 3.78
N ALA A 439 3.48 4.58 2.50
CA ALA A 439 2.21 5.11 1.98
C ALA A 439 1.00 4.36 2.56
N ILE A 440 1.07 3.03 2.72
CA ILE A 440 0.02 2.26 3.42
C ILE A 440 -0.09 2.68 4.89
N ARG A 441 1.03 2.93 5.55
CA ARG A 441 1.05 3.45 6.93
C ARG A 441 0.39 4.81 7.03
N ALA A 442 0.64 5.69 6.08
CA ALA A 442 -0.01 7.01 6.03
C ALA A 442 -1.54 6.88 5.99
N ILE A 443 -2.10 5.91 5.25
CA ILE A 443 -3.54 5.64 5.23
C ILE A 443 -4.01 5.09 6.58
N LYS A 444 -3.36 4.04 7.07
CA LYS A 444 -3.76 3.38 8.32
C LYS A 444 -3.63 4.29 9.55
N SER A 445 -2.73 5.26 9.49
CA SER A 445 -2.52 6.23 10.56
C SER A 445 -3.74 7.13 10.83
N PHE A 446 -4.64 7.27 9.88
CA PHE A 446 -5.90 7.97 10.13
C PHE A 446 -6.79 7.20 11.13
N GLU A 447 -6.78 5.89 11.08
CA GLU A 447 -7.64 5.05 11.94
C GLU A 447 -6.98 4.69 13.27
N ARG A 448 -5.72 4.28 13.20
CA ARG A 448 -4.98 3.73 14.34
C ARG A 448 -3.50 3.82 14.11
N GLN A 449 -2.75 3.71 15.17
CA GLN A 449 -1.30 3.64 15.11
C GLN A 449 -0.84 2.19 15.27
N PRO A 450 -0.49 1.48 14.17
CA PRO A 450 0.06 0.14 14.26
C PRO A 450 1.46 0.18 14.86
N VAL A 451 1.83 -0.91 15.54
CA VAL A 451 3.17 -1.14 16.09
C VAL A 451 3.87 -2.22 15.29
N VAL A 452 5.11 -1.97 14.90
CA VAL A 452 5.93 -2.91 14.12
C VAL A 452 7.17 -3.31 14.94
N PRO A 453 7.05 -4.36 15.77
CA PRO A 453 8.17 -4.78 16.63
C PRO A 453 9.44 -5.16 15.87
N LEU A 454 9.25 -5.73 14.65
CA LEU A 454 10.36 -6.17 13.81
C LEU A 454 11.14 -5.01 13.19
N GLY A 455 10.66 -3.77 13.34
CA GLY A 455 11.37 -2.54 12.99
C GLY A 455 12.39 -2.07 14.03
N ALA A 456 12.62 -2.83 15.09
CA ALA A 456 13.61 -2.52 16.12
C ALA A 456 15.00 -2.27 15.50
N PRO A 457 15.65 -1.11 15.75
CA PRO A 457 16.89 -0.74 15.06
C PRO A 457 18.01 -1.78 15.19
N ALA A 458 18.14 -2.41 16.35
CA ALA A 458 19.17 -3.45 16.55
C ALA A 458 18.89 -4.71 15.70
N LEU A 459 17.62 -5.12 15.53
CA LEU A 459 17.26 -6.23 14.64
C LEU A 459 17.56 -5.89 13.17
N LEU A 460 17.24 -4.67 12.74
CA LEU A 460 17.52 -4.24 11.36
C LEU A 460 19.02 -4.17 11.09
N ARG A 461 19.82 -3.64 12.02
CA ARG A 461 21.29 -3.64 11.92
C ARG A 461 21.83 -5.05 11.84
N LEU A 462 21.34 -5.95 12.68
CA LEU A 462 21.73 -7.35 12.66
C LEU A 462 21.40 -8.01 11.33
N ALA A 463 20.21 -7.76 10.77
CA ALA A 463 19.81 -8.31 9.48
C ALA A 463 20.79 -7.94 8.36
N PHE A 464 21.29 -6.70 8.31
CA PHE A 464 22.29 -6.27 7.33
C PHE A 464 23.74 -6.66 7.67
N GLN A 465 23.99 -7.21 8.85
CA GLN A 465 25.26 -7.88 9.19
C GLN A 465 25.27 -9.35 8.79
N LEU A 466 24.13 -9.98 8.56
CA LEU A 466 24.05 -11.32 8.00
C LEU A 466 24.50 -11.35 6.54
N THR A 467 25.02 -12.49 6.10
CA THR A 467 25.23 -12.74 4.68
C THR A 467 23.89 -12.88 3.94
N PRO A 468 23.86 -12.69 2.61
CA PRO A 468 22.66 -12.97 1.81
C PRO A 468 22.13 -14.39 1.99
N GLU A 469 23.02 -15.37 2.14
CA GLU A 469 22.70 -16.79 2.36
C GLU A 469 22.01 -17.00 3.70
N GLU A 470 22.55 -16.45 4.78
CA GLU A 470 21.94 -16.53 6.13
C GLU A 470 20.56 -15.87 6.16
N ARG A 471 20.36 -14.75 5.44
CA ARG A 471 19.05 -14.15 5.28
C ARG A 471 18.10 -15.05 4.48
N LYS A 472 18.57 -15.71 3.40
CA LYS A 472 17.77 -16.68 2.63
C LYS A 472 17.29 -17.85 3.48
N HIS A 473 18.13 -18.33 4.38
CA HIS A 473 17.81 -19.41 5.31
C HIS A 473 16.94 -18.92 6.48
N GLU A 474 16.63 -17.62 6.56
CA GLU A 474 15.78 -17.02 7.62
C GLU A 474 16.39 -17.19 9.03
N LEU A 475 17.73 -17.13 9.12
CA LEU A 475 18.46 -17.38 10.36
C LEU A 475 17.98 -16.50 11.51
N LEU A 476 17.74 -15.20 11.27
CA LEU A 476 17.30 -14.28 12.34
C LEU A 476 15.92 -14.64 12.89
N HIS A 477 14.99 -15.10 12.04
CA HIS A 477 13.69 -15.59 12.49
C HIS A 477 13.85 -16.81 13.40
N TRP A 478 14.69 -17.74 13.00
CA TRP A 478 14.97 -18.94 13.77
C TRP A 478 15.61 -18.59 15.13
N LEU A 479 16.61 -17.71 15.16
CA LEU A 479 17.27 -17.26 16.40
C LEU A 479 16.31 -16.58 17.36
N ILE A 480 15.46 -15.66 16.89
CA ILE A 480 14.50 -14.96 17.73
C ILE A 480 13.48 -15.95 18.34
N ILE A 481 12.94 -16.85 17.51
CA ILE A 481 11.96 -17.84 17.99
C ILE A 481 12.61 -18.82 18.97
N SER A 482 13.84 -19.29 18.70
CA SER A 482 14.58 -20.18 19.58
C SER A 482 14.80 -19.58 20.96
N ARG A 483 15.07 -18.27 21.04
CA ARG A 483 15.26 -17.55 22.31
C ARG A 483 13.97 -17.21 23.05
N CYS A 484 12.95 -16.80 22.30
CA CYS A 484 11.73 -16.25 22.89
C CYS A 484 10.66 -17.28 23.17
N ALA A 485 10.50 -18.28 22.29
CA ALA A 485 9.45 -19.29 22.40
C ALA A 485 9.80 -20.54 21.56
N PRO A 486 10.76 -21.38 21.96
CA PRO A 486 11.24 -22.51 21.17
C PRO A 486 10.15 -23.52 20.81
N VAL A 487 9.08 -23.61 21.58
CA VAL A 487 7.91 -24.46 21.28
C VAL A 487 7.27 -24.14 19.92
N LEU A 488 7.46 -22.94 19.41
CA LEU A 488 6.96 -22.52 18.09
C LEU A 488 7.78 -23.08 16.93
N LEU A 489 8.99 -23.53 17.14
CA LEU A 489 9.84 -24.09 16.08
C LEU A 489 9.23 -25.36 15.46
N ALA A 490 8.59 -26.18 16.29
CA ALA A 490 7.99 -27.46 15.88
C ALA A 490 6.53 -27.34 15.41
N GLN A 491 5.98 -26.13 15.35
CA GLN A 491 4.60 -25.95 14.89
C GLN A 491 4.50 -25.92 13.35
N PRO A 492 3.39 -26.41 12.77
CA PRO A 492 3.23 -26.47 11.32
C PRO A 492 3.24 -25.09 10.68
N PHE A 493 3.82 -24.99 9.48
CA PHE A 493 3.79 -23.81 8.62
C PHE A 493 2.76 -23.97 7.51
N ALA A 494 2.32 -22.90 6.92
CA ALA A 494 1.65 -22.91 5.63
C ALA A 494 2.69 -22.87 4.51
N PHE A 495 2.60 -23.77 3.53
CA PHE A 495 3.40 -23.84 2.29
C PHE A 495 4.91 -24.08 2.43
N GLN A 496 5.51 -24.00 3.59
CA GLN A 496 6.98 -24.07 3.76
C GLN A 496 7.37 -24.77 5.07
N SER A 497 8.67 -25.01 5.25
CA SER A 497 9.28 -25.50 6.49
C SER A 497 10.49 -24.65 6.84
N TRP A 498 11.23 -25.01 7.89
CA TRP A 498 12.57 -24.47 8.13
C TRP A 498 13.53 -24.95 7.03
N ASP A 499 14.50 -24.07 6.73
CA ASP A 499 15.55 -24.43 5.80
C ASP A 499 16.53 -25.42 6.47
N PRO A 500 16.87 -26.56 5.84
CA PRO A 500 17.82 -27.50 6.40
C PRO A 500 19.21 -26.92 6.67
N ALA A 501 19.60 -25.86 5.99
CA ALA A 501 20.88 -25.18 6.21
C ALA A 501 21.00 -24.51 7.59
N LEU A 502 19.89 -24.35 8.32
CA LEU A 502 19.91 -23.90 9.73
C LEU A 502 20.52 -24.92 10.69
N GLY A 503 20.78 -26.13 10.22
CA GLY A 503 21.42 -27.19 10.98
C GLY A 503 20.44 -28.21 11.58
N PRO A 504 20.99 -29.20 12.32
CA PRO A 504 20.22 -30.34 12.83
C PRO A 504 19.16 -29.96 13.88
N ASP A 505 19.32 -28.80 14.52
CA ASP A 505 18.36 -28.30 15.53
C ASP A 505 17.12 -27.64 14.91
N ALA A 506 17.14 -27.38 13.58
CA ALA A 506 15.97 -26.88 12.87
C ALA A 506 15.02 -28.04 12.50
N PRO A 507 13.88 -28.20 13.17
CA PRO A 507 13.03 -29.36 12.92
C PRO A 507 12.38 -29.25 11.54
N TYR A 508 12.39 -30.35 10.80
CA TYR A 508 11.50 -30.45 9.65
C TYR A 508 10.06 -30.64 10.14
N VAL A 509 9.21 -29.72 9.77
CA VAL A 509 7.78 -29.80 10.03
C VAL A 509 7.05 -29.82 8.70
N ALA A 510 6.26 -30.87 8.44
CA ALA A 510 5.48 -30.97 7.21
C ALA A 510 4.54 -29.73 7.08
N PRO A 511 4.61 -29.01 5.96
CA PRO A 511 3.76 -27.83 5.80
C PRO A 511 2.30 -28.21 5.56
N VAL A 512 1.39 -27.35 6.03
CA VAL A 512 -0.01 -27.43 5.65
C VAL A 512 -0.16 -26.90 4.23
N LEU A 513 -0.63 -27.75 3.33
CA LEU A 513 -0.86 -27.40 1.94
C LEU A 513 -2.37 -27.20 1.67
N PRO A 514 -2.75 -26.39 0.68
CA PRO A 514 -4.15 -26.26 0.30
C PRO A 514 -4.69 -27.60 -0.21
N ALA A 515 -5.96 -27.87 0.09
CA ALA A 515 -6.64 -29.04 -0.50
C ALA A 515 -6.71 -28.90 -2.04
N ALA A 516 -6.69 -30.03 -2.74
CA ALA A 516 -6.87 -30.03 -4.19
C ALA A 516 -8.22 -29.36 -4.55
N GLY A 517 -8.19 -28.39 -5.45
CA GLY A 517 -9.39 -27.62 -5.84
C GLY A 517 -9.82 -26.55 -4.83
N ALA A 518 -9.04 -26.32 -3.77
CA ALA A 518 -9.32 -25.21 -2.86
C ALA A 518 -9.35 -23.88 -3.64
N PRO A 519 -10.26 -22.95 -3.28
CA PRO A 519 -10.23 -21.60 -3.86
C PRO A 519 -8.87 -20.97 -3.57
N PRO A 520 -8.34 -20.15 -4.47
CA PRO A 520 -7.10 -19.45 -4.21
C PRO A 520 -7.17 -18.63 -2.93
N ALA A 521 -6.03 -18.53 -2.28
CA ALA A 521 -5.86 -17.84 -1.05
C ALA A 521 -6.40 -16.41 -1.14
N PHE A 522 -7.27 -16.09 -0.24
CA PHE A 522 -7.88 -14.79 -0.01
C PHE A 522 -8.97 -14.40 -1.01
N GLY A 523 -10.08 -13.90 -0.48
CA GLY A 523 -10.91 -12.91 -1.16
C GLY A 523 -10.06 -11.68 -1.42
N ASN A 524 -9.06 -11.80 -2.29
CA ASN A 524 -8.32 -10.67 -2.72
C ASN A 524 -9.04 -10.05 -3.93
N TRP A 525 -8.85 -8.79 -4.10
CA TRP A 525 -9.45 -7.99 -5.14
C TRP A 525 -9.14 -8.52 -6.57
N GLN A 526 -8.05 -9.26 -6.79
CA GLN A 526 -7.73 -9.90 -8.06
C GLN A 526 -8.75 -10.96 -8.42
N TYR A 527 -9.28 -11.62 -7.40
CA TYR A 527 -10.40 -12.52 -7.57
C TYR A 527 -11.59 -11.76 -8.11
N SER A 528 -11.87 -10.61 -7.50
CA SER A 528 -12.93 -9.72 -7.96
C SER A 528 -12.64 -9.18 -9.36
N LEU A 529 -11.40 -8.88 -9.72
CA LEU A 529 -11.04 -8.46 -11.07
C LEU A 529 -11.31 -9.53 -12.12
N ASN A 530 -11.03 -10.80 -11.80
CA ASN A 530 -11.24 -11.90 -12.75
C ASN A 530 -12.66 -12.45 -12.70
N SER A 531 -13.32 -12.44 -11.56
CA SER A 531 -14.67 -12.97 -11.35
C SER A 531 -15.77 -11.92 -11.55
N ASN A 532 -15.45 -10.64 -11.38
CA ASN A 532 -16.37 -9.54 -11.61
C ASN A 532 -15.94 -8.78 -12.87
N ALA A 533 -16.46 -9.24 -13.99
CA ALA A 533 -16.20 -8.66 -15.30
C ALA A 533 -16.60 -7.18 -15.37
N SER A 534 -17.53 -6.75 -14.49
CA SER A 534 -17.98 -5.36 -14.40
C SER A 534 -16.86 -4.41 -13.99
N ILE A 535 -15.96 -4.81 -13.10
CA ILE A 535 -14.81 -3.99 -12.70
C ILE A 535 -13.86 -3.76 -13.88
N ARG A 536 -13.54 -4.79 -14.64
CA ARG A 536 -12.60 -4.71 -15.77
C ARG A 536 -13.09 -3.76 -16.85
N ALA A 537 -14.36 -3.77 -17.11
CA ALA A 537 -14.95 -2.93 -18.13
C ALA A 537 -15.03 -1.46 -17.71
N ALA A 538 -15.29 -1.14 -16.42
CA ALA A 538 -15.15 0.25 -15.97
C ALA A 538 -13.74 0.77 -16.14
N LEU A 539 -12.74 -0.07 -15.80
CA LEU A 539 -11.35 0.27 -16.00
C LEU A 539 -11.04 0.53 -17.46
N ALA A 540 -11.52 -0.34 -18.37
CA ALA A 540 -11.36 -0.16 -19.80
C ALA A 540 -12.07 1.11 -20.31
N ALA A 541 -13.27 1.38 -19.84
CA ALA A 541 -14.02 2.60 -20.18
C ALA A 541 -13.28 3.87 -19.71
N GLU A 542 -12.78 3.88 -18.49
CA GLU A 542 -11.98 5.00 -17.97
C GLU A 542 -10.71 5.23 -18.80
N VAL A 543 -10.01 4.17 -19.16
CA VAL A 543 -8.82 4.24 -20.01
C VAL A 543 -9.16 4.74 -21.42
N ALA A 544 -10.26 4.25 -21.99
CA ALA A 544 -10.71 4.65 -23.34
C ALA A 544 -11.18 6.11 -23.36
N ALA A 545 -11.92 6.55 -22.35
CA ALA A 545 -12.47 7.91 -22.28
C ALA A 545 -11.41 9.00 -22.12
N HIS A 546 -10.22 8.67 -21.63
CA HIS A 546 -9.18 9.65 -21.28
C HIS A 546 -7.90 9.46 -22.09
N GLY A 547 -7.99 9.57 -23.40
CA GLY A 547 -6.86 9.45 -24.32
C GLY A 547 -5.86 10.61 -24.32
N ASP A 548 -6.18 11.71 -23.68
CA ASP A 548 -5.42 12.96 -23.59
C ASP A 548 -4.44 13.02 -22.43
N LEU A 549 -4.46 12.05 -21.50
CA LEU A 549 -3.59 12.06 -20.34
C LEU A 549 -2.10 11.95 -20.71
N ALA A 550 -1.26 12.69 -19.99
CA ALA A 550 0.20 12.66 -20.17
C ALA A 550 0.80 11.28 -19.88
N LEU A 551 0.15 10.49 -19.05
CA LEU A 551 0.48 9.10 -18.74
C LEU A 551 0.75 8.25 -19.99
N TRP A 552 -0.02 8.46 -21.07
CA TRP A 552 0.07 7.67 -22.31
C TRP A 552 1.36 7.91 -23.09
N ARG A 553 2.15 8.91 -22.74
CA ARG A 553 3.52 9.07 -23.28
C ARG A 553 4.48 7.97 -22.81
N SER A 554 4.19 7.35 -21.68
CA SER A 554 5.02 6.30 -21.10
C SER A 554 4.37 4.92 -21.18
N ILE A 555 3.05 4.87 -21.33
CA ILE A 555 2.22 3.66 -21.23
C ILE A 555 1.41 3.45 -22.49
N ASN A 556 1.46 2.25 -23.04
CA ASN A 556 0.67 1.85 -24.19
C ASN A 556 -0.80 1.66 -23.81
N ARG A 557 -1.62 2.68 -24.10
CA ARG A 557 -3.04 2.70 -23.78
C ARG A 557 -3.82 1.57 -24.46
N GLU A 558 -3.54 1.33 -25.74
CA GLU A 558 -4.25 0.32 -26.54
C GLU A 558 -3.97 -1.09 -26.01
N ALA A 559 -2.71 -1.36 -25.70
CA ALA A 559 -2.34 -2.62 -25.07
C ALA A 559 -3.03 -2.82 -23.71
N LEU A 560 -3.17 -1.76 -22.90
CA LEU A 560 -3.89 -1.84 -21.64
C LEU A 560 -5.36 -2.21 -21.84
N VAL A 561 -6.05 -1.56 -22.77
CA VAL A 561 -7.44 -1.87 -23.13
C VAL A 561 -7.56 -3.34 -23.58
N ASP A 562 -6.67 -3.78 -24.48
CA ASP A 562 -6.62 -5.18 -24.93
C ASP A 562 -6.44 -6.17 -23.75
N ARG A 563 -5.50 -5.90 -22.85
CA ARG A 563 -5.26 -6.76 -21.67
C ARG A 563 -6.48 -6.84 -20.76
N LEU A 564 -7.16 -5.73 -20.54
CA LEU A 564 -8.38 -5.69 -19.76
C LEU A 564 -9.50 -6.53 -20.36
N HIS A 565 -9.55 -6.70 -21.66
CA HIS A 565 -10.58 -7.50 -22.35
C HIS A 565 -10.22 -8.98 -22.46
N HIS A 566 -9.00 -9.29 -22.84
CA HIS A 566 -8.65 -10.59 -23.37
C HIS A 566 -7.73 -11.42 -22.46
N ARG A 567 -7.15 -10.83 -21.40
CA ARG A 567 -6.23 -11.54 -20.53
C ARG A 567 -6.83 -11.80 -19.15
N ARG A 568 -6.64 -13.02 -18.64
CA ARG A 568 -6.82 -13.27 -17.20
C ARG A 568 -5.70 -12.58 -16.45
N LEU A 569 -6.04 -11.68 -15.53
CA LEU A 569 -5.09 -10.92 -14.74
C LEU A 569 -4.63 -11.75 -13.54
N ASP A 570 -3.33 -11.81 -13.33
CA ASP A 570 -2.74 -12.38 -12.12
C ASP A 570 -2.59 -11.32 -11.00
N TYR A 571 -1.95 -11.72 -9.91
CA TYR A 571 -1.71 -10.84 -8.77
C TYR A 571 -0.92 -9.59 -9.13
N PHE A 572 0.12 -9.74 -9.94
CA PHE A 572 1.01 -8.66 -10.28
C PHE A 572 0.45 -7.76 -11.38
N ASP A 573 -0.28 -8.33 -12.32
CA ASP A 573 -1.07 -7.58 -13.31
C ASP A 573 -2.01 -6.60 -12.57
N GLY A 574 -2.67 -7.11 -11.54
CA GLY A 574 -3.58 -6.31 -10.76
C GLY A 574 -2.90 -5.20 -9.97
N ILE A 575 -1.71 -5.42 -9.42
CA ILE A 575 -0.93 -4.37 -8.73
C ILE A 575 -0.56 -3.26 -9.71
N SER A 576 -0.04 -3.59 -10.89
CA SER A 576 0.26 -2.62 -11.95
C SER A 576 -0.98 -1.86 -12.39
N MET A 577 -2.10 -2.56 -12.52
CA MET A 577 -3.38 -1.94 -12.87
C MET A 577 -3.83 -0.91 -11.83
N LEU A 578 -3.75 -1.23 -10.54
CA LEU A 578 -4.08 -0.27 -9.49
C LEU A 578 -3.15 0.94 -9.53
N GLY A 579 -1.86 0.73 -9.76
CA GLY A 579 -0.90 1.81 -9.95
C GLY A 579 -1.32 2.74 -11.11
N LEU A 580 -1.72 2.17 -12.24
CA LEU A 580 -2.22 2.93 -13.38
C LEU A 580 -3.51 3.70 -13.05
N MET A 581 -4.44 3.08 -12.33
CA MET A 581 -5.68 3.75 -11.90
C MET A 581 -5.38 4.94 -10.99
N ILE A 582 -4.41 4.83 -10.08
CA ILE A 582 -3.96 5.95 -9.25
C ILE A 582 -3.40 7.09 -10.11
N ALA A 583 -2.62 6.78 -11.14
CA ALA A 583 -2.09 7.79 -12.06
C ALA A 583 -3.20 8.49 -12.86
N ILE A 584 -4.18 7.74 -13.35
CA ILE A 584 -5.35 8.29 -14.06
C ILE A 584 -6.16 9.20 -13.11
N VAL A 585 -6.46 8.73 -11.92
CA VAL A 585 -7.19 9.51 -10.89
C VAL A 585 -6.47 10.81 -10.57
N GLN A 586 -5.15 10.77 -10.43
CA GLN A 586 -4.33 11.94 -10.19
C GLN A 586 -4.42 12.97 -11.31
N GLU A 587 -4.17 12.55 -12.56
CA GLU A 587 -4.17 13.46 -13.71
C GLU A 587 -5.55 14.07 -13.97
N ARG A 588 -6.63 13.32 -13.71
CA ARG A 588 -7.99 13.83 -13.81
C ARG A 588 -8.39 14.75 -12.65
N GLY A 589 -7.57 14.88 -11.63
CA GLY A 589 -7.91 15.63 -10.42
C GLY A 589 -9.08 15.05 -9.63
N LEU A 590 -9.39 13.75 -9.79
CA LEU A 590 -10.51 13.08 -9.14
C LEU A 590 -10.19 12.63 -7.71
N GLY A 591 -8.94 12.50 -7.34
CA GLY A 591 -8.50 12.16 -5.99
C GLY A 591 -8.73 13.30 -4.98
N ARG A 592 -9.86 13.99 -5.03
CA ARG A 592 -10.23 15.00 -4.03
C ARG A 592 -10.97 14.35 -2.87
N PRO A 593 -10.88 14.90 -1.65
CA PRO A 593 -11.59 14.33 -0.52
C PRO A 593 -13.09 14.38 -0.79
N VAL A 594 -13.68 13.22 -0.80
CA VAL A 594 -15.13 13.07 -0.77
C VAL A 594 -15.47 12.66 0.65
N LYS A 595 -16.52 13.27 1.22
CA LYS A 595 -17.05 12.76 2.50
C LYS A 595 -17.40 11.29 2.30
N ILE A 596 -16.65 10.44 2.94
CA ILE A 596 -17.02 9.03 3.08
C ILE A 596 -18.18 9.05 4.05
N GLY A 597 -19.39 8.95 3.54
CA GLY A 597 -20.59 8.87 4.37
C GLY A 597 -20.45 7.75 5.38
N ALA A 598 -20.94 7.94 6.59
CA ALA A 598 -21.07 6.85 7.55
C ALA A 598 -21.82 5.71 6.83
N ALA A 599 -21.18 4.54 6.77
CA ALA A 599 -21.76 3.39 6.13
C ALA A 599 -23.09 3.07 6.80
N GLU A 600 -24.17 3.07 6.05
CA GLU A 600 -25.34 2.33 6.44
C GLU A 600 -24.91 0.87 6.58
N SER A 601 -25.03 0.34 7.76
CA SER A 601 -24.99 -1.05 8.27
C SER A 601 -24.03 -2.11 7.69
N ASP A 602 -23.39 -1.95 6.53
CA ASP A 602 -22.66 -3.02 5.84
C ASP A 602 -21.13 -2.87 5.82
N GLY A 603 -20.57 -1.92 6.55
CA GLY A 603 -19.11 -1.87 6.83
C GLY A 603 -18.21 -1.42 5.69
N VAL A 604 -18.72 -1.13 4.50
CA VAL A 604 -17.94 -0.64 3.35
C VAL A 604 -18.19 0.84 3.15
N PRO A 605 -17.15 1.70 3.17
CA PRO A 605 -17.35 3.13 2.94
C PRO A 605 -17.91 3.37 1.53
N SER A 606 -19.06 4.02 1.44
CA SER A 606 -19.56 4.56 0.17
C SER A 606 -18.86 5.89 -0.10
N VAL A 607 -18.17 5.98 -1.21
CA VAL A 607 -17.59 7.23 -1.70
C VAL A 607 -18.56 7.79 -2.72
N THR A 608 -19.12 8.96 -2.45
CA THR A 608 -19.91 9.69 -3.45
C THR A 608 -18.99 10.68 -4.14
N LEU A 609 -18.57 10.38 -5.35
CA LEU A 609 -17.99 11.39 -6.24
C LEU A 609 -19.07 12.40 -6.62
N ALA A 610 -18.67 13.62 -6.99
CA ALA A 610 -19.60 14.58 -7.57
C ALA A 610 -20.35 13.88 -8.73
N PRO A 611 -21.68 14.04 -8.81
CA PRO A 611 -22.46 13.33 -9.79
C PRO A 611 -21.91 13.64 -11.19
N HIS A 612 -21.34 12.63 -11.83
CA HIS A 612 -21.23 12.61 -13.26
C HIS A 612 -22.57 12.06 -13.73
N ASP A 613 -23.31 12.88 -14.45
CA ASP A 613 -24.46 12.35 -15.17
C ASP A 613 -23.96 11.25 -16.10
N PRO A 614 -24.48 10.02 -15.99
CA PRO A 614 -24.06 8.95 -16.88
C PRO A 614 -24.36 9.39 -18.33
N PRO A 615 -23.45 9.08 -19.27
CA PRO A 615 -23.68 9.47 -20.65
C PRO A 615 -24.96 8.79 -21.16
N ARG A 616 -25.70 9.51 -21.98
CA ARG A 616 -26.82 8.92 -22.71
C ARG A 616 -26.28 7.77 -23.57
N LEU A 617 -26.80 6.57 -23.36
CA LEU A 617 -26.45 5.40 -24.14
C LEU A 617 -27.52 5.12 -25.19
N ILE A 618 -27.09 4.83 -26.41
CA ILE A 618 -27.91 4.24 -27.46
C ILE A 618 -27.24 2.97 -27.97
N GLY A 619 -28.03 1.97 -28.34
CA GLY A 619 -27.48 0.70 -28.82
C GLY A 619 -28.56 -0.34 -29.08
N HIS A 620 -28.12 -1.48 -29.58
CA HIS A 620 -29.01 -2.60 -29.92
C HIS A 620 -28.30 -3.94 -29.74
N LEU A 621 -29.03 -4.95 -29.26
CA LEU A 621 -28.59 -6.34 -29.24
C LEU A 621 -29.02 -6.98 -30.56
N ASP A 622 -28.09 -7.27 -31.45
CA ASP A 622 -28.37 -7.82 -32.79
C ASP A 622 -28.70 -9.30 -32.72
N GLY A 623 -28.10 -10.04 -31.79
CA GLY A 623 -28.33 -11.47 -31.66
C GLY A 623 -27.77 -12.13 -30.41
N VAL A 624 -28.28 -13.32 -30.15
CA VAL A 624 -27.82 -14.24 -29.12
C VAL A 624 -27.56 -15.59 -29.75
N GLU A 625 -26.33 -16.07 -29.64
CA GLU A 625 -25.91 -17.34 -30.24
C GLU A 625 -25.61 -18.39 -29.16
N GLY A 626 -26.34 -19.50 -29.18
CA GLY A 626 -26.12 -20.62 -28.29
C GLY A 626 -25.11 -21.61 -28.87
N ALA A 627 -23.93 -21.73 -28.23
CA ALA A 627 -22.96 -22.76 -28.49
C ALA A 627 -22.95 -23.83 -27.37
N ALA A 628 -22.31 -24.95 -27.59
CA ALA A 628 -22.29 -26.08 -26.61
C ALA A 628 -21.69 -25.68 -25.25
N LYS A 629 -20.73 -24.78 -25.23
CA LYS A 629 -19.99 -24.39 -24.00
C LYS A 629 -20.28 -22.95 -23.51
N ALA A 630 -20.89 -22.12 -24.32
CA ALA A 630 -21.16 -20.72 -23.99
C ALA A 630 -22.35 -20.17 -24.75
N VAL A 631 -22.90 -19.07 -24.29
CA VAL A 631 -23.89 -18.27 -24.99
C VAL A 631 -23.24 -16.94 -25.38
N GLY A 632 -23.21 -16.65 -26.68
CA GLY A 632 -22.68 -15.43 -27.25
C GLY A 632 -23.74 -14.33 -27.34
N PHE A 633 -23.33 -13.09 -27.16
CA PHE A 633 -24.16 -11.87 -27.30
C PHE A 633 -23.43 -10.91 -28.24
N GLY A 634 -24.10 -10.43 -29.27
CA GLY A 634 -23.56 -9.49 -30.25
C GLY A 634 -24.48 -8.34 -30.51
N GLY A 635 -23.92 -7.15 -30.72
CA GLY A 635 -24.69 -5.95 -30.94
C GLY A 635 -23.77 -4.71 -31.09
N TRP A 636 -24.34 -3.56 -30.79
CA TRP A 636 -23.61 -2.30 -30.77
C TRP A 636 -24.12 -1.37 -29.66
N ALA A 637 -23.22 -0.50 -29.16
CA ALA A 637 -23.56 0.51 -28.17
C ALA A 637 -22.67 1.76 -28.33
N TYR A 638 -23.28 2.93 -28.20
CA TYR A 638 -22.66 4.21 -28.45
C TYR A 638 -23.13 5.26 -27.46
N ALA A 639 -22.23 6.08 -26.98
CA ALA A 639 -22.52 7.21 -26.11
C ALA A 639 -22.38 8.53 -26.93
N PRO A 640 -23.49 9.15 -27.37
CA PRO A 640 -23.40 10.37 -28.19
C PRO A 640 -22.67 11.53 -27.51
N ASP A 641 -22.77 11.61 -26.19
CA ASP A 641 -22.10 12.64 -25.37
C ASP A 641 -20.58 12.42 -25.28
N TRP A 642 -20.11 11.21 -25.65
CA TRP A 642 -18.69 10.81 -25.65
C TRP A 642 -18.35 10.05 -26.93
N PRO A 643 -18.36 10.70 -28.07
CA PRO A 643 -18.31 10.04 -29.38
C PRO A 643 -17.01 9.24 -29.65
N ALA A 644 -15.94 9.56 -28.92
CA ALA A 644 -14.66 8.82 -29.01
C ALA A 644 -14.56 7.68 -27.98
N ALA A 645 -15.55 7.52 -27.08
CA ALA A 645 -15.48 6.52 -26.03
C ALA A 645 -16.05 5.18 -26.51
N GLN A 646 -15.35 4.10 -26.20
CA GLN A 646 -15.87 2.74 -26.33
C GLN A 646 -16.73 2.42 -25.11
N VAL A 647 -17.97 2.01 -25.34
CA VAL A 647 -18.93 1.72 -24.28
C VAL A 647 -18.68 0.32 -23.73
N ALA A 648 -18.45 0.23 -22.44
CA ALA A 648 -18.38 -1.03 -21.73
C ALA A 648 -19.78 -1.47 -21.30
N LEU A 649 -20.10 -2.75 -21.54
CA LEU A 649 -21.39 -3.38 -21.27
C LEU A 649 -21.18 -4.57 -20.35
N GLU A 650 -22.14 -4.84 -19.49
CA GLU A 650 -22.21 -6.06 -18.71
C GLU A 650 -23.50 -6.81 -18.91
N ALA A 651 -23.43 -8.13 -18.85
CA ALA A 651 -24.57 -9.02 -18.84
C ALA A 651 -24.80 -9.57 -17.44
N ARG A 652 -25.98 -9.33 -16.90
CA ARG A 652 -26.37 -9.74 -15.55
C ARG A 652 -27.48 -10.76 -15.57
N VAL A 653 -27.39 -11.73 -14.66
CA VAL A 653 -28.46 -12.66 -14.32
C VAL A 653 -28.75 -12.50 -12.84
N ARG A 654 -30.00 -12.18 -12.51
CA ARG A 654 -30.43 -11.95 -11.12
C ARG A 654 -29.53 -10.96 -10.36
N GLY A 655 -29.01 -9.92 -11.04
CA GLY A 655 -28.12 -8.91 -10.48
C GLY A 655 -26.64 -9.33 -10.43
N GLN A 656 -26.31 -10.58 -10.70
CA GLN A 656 -24.92 -11.07 -10.79
C GLN A 656 -24.35 -10.80 -12.18
N SER A 657 -23.20 -10.15 -12.30
CA SER A 657 -22.49 -9.95 -13.56
C SER A 657 -21.82 -11.27 -13.98
N LEU A 658 -22.15 -11.76 -15.18
CA LEU A 658 -21.62 -13.00 -15.74
C LEU A 658 -20.77 -12.82 -16.99
N GLY A 659 -20.88 -11.68 -17.65
CA GLY A 659 -20.11 -11.40 -18.87
C GLY A 659 -19.98 -9.92 -19.12
N VAL A 660 -18.92 -9.56 -19.85
CA VAL A 660 -18.63 -8.19 -20.20
C VAL A 660 -18.16 -8.11 -21.65
N GLY A 661 -18.59 -7.08 -22.33
CA GLY A 661 -18.14 -6.70 -23.65
C GLY A 661 -17.85 -5.22 -23.75
N VAL A 662 -17.04 -4.85 -24.72
CA VAL A 662 -16.79 -3.46 -25.06
C VAL A 662 -17.25 -3.23 -26.47
N ALA A 663 -18.01 -2.16 -26.67
CA ALA A 663 -18.40 -1.71 -27.98
C ALA A 663 -17.23 -0.98 -28.66
N GLY A 664 -16.38 -1.77 -29.30
CA GLY A 664 -15.18 -1.29 -29.98
C GLY A 664 -14.88 -2.04 -31.29
N ASN A 665 -15.71 -3.03 -31.64
CA ASN A 665 -15.57 -3.78 -32.90
C ASN A 665 -16.05 -2.95 -34.08
N ASP A 666 -15.44 -3.17 -35.24
CA ASP A 666 -15.80 -2.50 -36.47
C ASP A 666 -17.24 -2.82 -36.91
N ARG A 667 -18.03 -1.78 -37.11
CA ARG A 667 -19.41 -1.78 -37.60
C ARG A 667 -19.60 -0.62 -38.58
N PRO A 668 -18.99 -0.71 -39.76
CA PRO A 668 -19.04 0.37 -40.76
C PRO A 668 -20.47 0.67 -41.25
N ASP A 669 -21.38 -0.25 -41.06
CA ASP A 669 -22.80 -0.10 -41.30
C ASP A 669 -23.48 0.96 -40.38
N LEU A 670 -22.89 1.29 -39.24
CA LEU A 670 -23.42 2.27 -38.30
C LEU A 670 -23.09 3.72 -38.71
N VAL A 671 -22.02 3.94 -39.47
CA VAL A 671 -21.56 5.28 -39.89
C VAL A 671 -22.62 6.07 -40.68
N PRO A 672 -23.32 5.47 -41.67
CA PRO A 672 -24.38 6.17 -42.42
C PRO A 672 -25.58 6.56 -41.54
N HIS A 673 -25.71 5.95 -40.35
CA HIS A 673 -26.78 6.23 -39.39
C HIS A 673 -26.35 7.21 -38.30
N GLY A 674 -25.18 7.84 -38.40
CA GLY A 674 -24.70 8.84 -37.46
C GLY A 674 -24.21 8.27 -36.13
N VAL A 675 -23.84 6.98 -36.09
CA VAL A 675 -23.31 6.33 -34.91
C VAL A 675 -21.77 6.37 -34.96
N GLY A 676 -21.20 7.45 -34.41
CA GLY A 676 -19.78 7.65 -34.23
C GLY A 676 -18.91 7.40 -35.49
N ASP A 677 -17.76 6.76 -35.28
CA ASP A 677 -16.79 6.40 -36.29
C ASP A 677 -16.95 4.97 -36.86
N GLY A 678 -18.01 4.27 -36.44
CA GLY A 678 -18.28 2.87 -36.80
C GLY A 678 -17.56 1.83 -35.95
N ARG A 679 -16.85 2.20 -34.87
CA ARG A 679 -16.15 1.29 -33.99
C ARG A 679 -16.93 1.12 -32.66
N HIS A 680 -18.19 0.71 -32.77
CA HIS A 680 -19.13 0.62 -31.65
C HIS A 680 -19.83 -0.75 -31.54
N GLY A 681 -19.37 -1.76 -32.27
CA GLY A 681 -19.85 -3.14 -32.14
C GLY A 681 -19.30 -3.83 -30.88
N PHE A 682 -20.10 -4.70 -30.29
CA PHE A 682 -19.64 -5.58 -29.21
C PHE A 682 -19.94 -7.05 -29.54
N SER A 683 -19.09 -7.92 -28.99
CA SER A 683 -19.33 -9.36 -28.95
C SER A 683 -18.68 -9.92 -27.70
N PHE A 684 -19.43 -10.64 -26.90
CA PHE A 684 -18.92 -11.36 -25.74
C PHE A 684 -19.72 -12.65 -25.50
N ALA A 685 -19.16 -13.58 -24.72
CA ALA A 685 -19.82 -14.84 -24.43
C ALA A 685 -19.81 -15.13 -22.90
N ILE A 686 -20.90 -15.72 -22.44
CA ILE A 686 -21.03 -16.22 -21.06
C ILE A 686 -20.90 -17.74 -21.09
N PRO A 687 -19.99 -18.36 -20.31
CA PRO A 687 -19.92 -19.79 -20.16
C PRO A 687 -21.26 -20.37 -19.68
N ARG A 688 -21.67 -21.51 -20.26
CA ARG A 688 -22.93 -22.15 -19.83
C ARG A 688 -22.88 -22.60 -18.38
N SER A 689 -21.70 -23.00 -17.85
CA SER A 689 -21.53 -23.30 -16.44
C SER A 689 -22.00 -22.15 -15.55
N ASP A 690 -21.59 -20.94 -15.89
CA ASP A 690 -21.89 -19.74 -15.10
C ASP A 690 -23.38 -19.36 -15.20
N LEU A 691 -23.98 -19.58 -16.37
CA LEU A 691 -25.43 -19.42 -16.55
C LEU A 691 -26.22 -20.45 -15.76
N ILE A 692 -25.80 -21.72 -15.74
CA ILE A 692 -26.43 -22.81 -14.97
C ILE A 692 -26.37 -22.48 -13.47
N ASP A 693 -25.20 -22.07 -12.99
CA ASP A 693 -25.02 -21.71 -11.58
C ASP A 693 -25.89 -20.52 -11.18
N ALA A 694 -25.92 -19.49 -12.00
CA ALA A 694 -26.77 -18.30 -11.77
C ALA A 694 -28.27 -18.62 -11.92
N ALA A 695 -28.62 -19.60 -12.73
CA ALA A 695 -30.01 -20.04 -12.93
C ALA A 695 -30.62 -20.67 -11.67
N ARG A 696 -29.79 -21.29 -10.82
CA ARG A 696 -30.26 -21.98 -9.61
C ARG A 696 -31.37 -23.00 -9.88
N GLY A 697 -31.25 -23.76 -10.97
CA GLY A 697 -32.21 -24.79 -11.38
C GLY A 697 -33.41 -24.28 -12.19
N ALA A 698 -33.44 -23.01 -12.58
CA ALA A 698 -34.45 -22.52 -13.51
C ALA A 698 -34.14 -23.01 -14.94
N GLY A 699 -35.15 -23.42 -15.68
CA GLY A 699 -35.01 -23.86 -17.07
C GLY A 699 -34.72 -22.75 -18.06
N GLU A 700 -35.02 -21.50 -17.70
CA GLU A 700 -34.75 -20.30 -18.48
C GLU A 700 -34.36 -19.18 -17.54
N VAL A 701 -33.39 -18.35 -17.94
CA VAL A 701 -32.93 -17.19 -17.17
C VAL A 701 -32.99 -15.91 -18.01
N GLU A 702 -33.29 -14.83 -17.35
CA GLU A 702 -33.26 -13.51 -17.95
C GLU A 702 -31.85 -12.91 -17.81
N VAL A 703 -31.26 -12.56 -18.95
CA VAL A 703 -29.97 -11.86 -19.05
C VAL A 703 -30.28 -10.41 -19.37
N VAL A 704 -29.84 -9.51 -18.51
CA VAL A 704 -29.94 -8.06 -18.70
C VAL A 704 -28.58 -7.55 -19.14
N ILE A 705 -28.53 -6.90 -20.30
CA ILE A 705 -27.33 -6.22 -20.82
C ILE A 705 -27.51 -4.73 -20.54
N SER A 706 -26.59 -4.17 -19.79
CA SER A 706 -26.63 -2.76 -19.39
C SER A 706 -25.24 -2.13 -19.55
N PRO A 707 -25.20 -0.80 -19.63
CA PRO A 707 -23.93 -0.11 -19.41
C PRO A 707 -23.38 -0.51 -18.05
N PHE A 708 -22.10 -0.53 -18.01
CA PHE A 708 -21.34 -0.95 -16.86
C PHE A 708 -21.55 -0.10 -15.61
N ASP A 709 -21.84 1.19 -15.74
CA ASP A 709 -22.12 2.15 -14.68
C ASP A 709 -23.55 2.04 -14.11
N GLY A 710 -24.36 1.08 -14.60
CA GLY A 710 -25.69 0.82 -14.11
C GLY A 710 -26.76 1.83 -14.53
N ALA A 711 -26.42 2.79 -15.38
CA ALA A 711 -27.36 3.82 -15.84
C ALA A 711 -28.11 3.36 -17.08
N GLY A 712 -29.17 2.59 -16.87
CA GLY A 712 -30.05 2.15 -17.92
C GLY A 712 -29.91 0.67 -18.29
N GLU A 713 -30.69 0.24 -19.25
CA GLU A 713 -30.73 -1.12 -19.79
C GLU A 713 -30.61 -1.01 -21.31
N LEU A 714 -29.66 -1.76 -21.91
CA LEU A 714 -29.52 -1.84 -23.34
C LEU A 714 -30.45 -2.90 -23.93
N ALA A 715 -30.48 -4.05 -23.29
CA ALA A 715 -31.29 -5.18 -23.75
C ALA A 715 -31.62 -6.14 -22.60
N ARG A 716 -32.73 -6.86 -22.78
CA ARG A 716 -33.19 -7.92 -21.88
C ARG A 716 -33.59 -9.14 -22.72
N VAL A 717 -32.99 -10.26 -22.44
CA VAL A 717 -33.18 -11.48 -23.25
C VAL A 717 -33.27 -12.71 -22.36
N LYS A 718 -34.15 -13.64 -22.73
CA LYS A 718 -34.26 -14.94 -22.08
C LYS A 718 -33.36 -15.96 -22.75
N VAL A 719 -32.63 -16.68 -21.93
CA VAL A 719 -31.62 -17.66 -22.36
C VAL A 719 -31.87 -18.98 -21.62
N VAL A 720 -31.73 -20.08 -22.34
CA VAL A 720 -31.66 -21.43 -21.75
C VAL A 720 -30.19 -21.67 -21.34
N PRO A 721 -29.92 -21.88 -20.06
CA PRO A 721 -28.57 -22.06 -19.55
C PRO A 721 -27.78 -23.20 -20.13
#